data_7e7c31d92fdaa56f937b53f9da3b8970
#
_entry.id   7e7c31d92fdaa56f937b53f9da3b8970
#
_cell.length_a   1.000
_cell.length_b   1.000
_cell.length_c   1.000
_cell.angle_alpha   90.00
_cell.angle_beta   90.00
_cell.angle_gamma   90.00
#
_symmetry.space_group_name_H-M   'P 1'
#
loop_
_entity.id
_entity.type
_entity.pdbx_description
1 polymer ?
#
loop_
_entity_poly.entity_id
_entity_poly.type
_entity_poly.pdbx_seq_one_letter_code
_entity_poly.pdbx_strand_id
1 'polypeptide(L)'
;MFDAKNKKIGELEKEVLMFWENNQIFQKSIKQRKKAKSYSFYDGPPFASGLPHYGHILATTIKDAVTRYWTMRGFKVERRVGWDCHGLPVENLIEKELGVGDKKAIEKMGIAVFNRACRASVFRCVKDFEQTLKRVGRWAEYSKAYATLDNDYMESVWWVFKKLWDNGLVKNDFRITPYCSRCGTGLSNFEVNQGYKDVGEDSVYVKFKIKRAANNFFLVWTTTPWTLPANTALAVNPKLNYVAVKYDNEFLILAENRLSVLNGNYEVVKKYKGKDLTDTEYEPLYRFMPLEKKAHYVVTADYVSAKDGSGIVHIAPAFGEEDLKLGKKYNLPFLLTVDKEGKFIKEVEPFAGMFVKQADPLIVANLKERGLLFKTEKITHSYPFCWRCDTPLLYYPLNSWYVGVTKIKRQLVDNNKKIRWVPGHLKEGRFGKWLKEARDWAVSRNRFWGAAIPIWQCEKCGRLEVVGGLEELDKKAVSSGNKYFIVRHGKAVSNHEQFMSCWPESTTKEVHLVPEGIKQVEKTAQKLKKEKIDFVFASDLLRTKQTAQIIADVLRLKVEHDARLREVNFGVLNGRPIEEYKALFAGRLEKFGKAPEGGENHSDIKKRIMEFLLEIDKKHKNKNILIVSHGDPLWILAGAAQGMNNEEIVANYEKIYLANGDYKKLKLKNLPFSESGEVDLHRPYIDEIKLACQKCGSRMS
;
A
#
# COMPACT_ATOMS: atom_id res chain seq x y z
N MET A 1 19.59 29.12 -37.27
CA MET A 1 19.04 30.24 -36.47
C MET A 1 17.53 30.18 -36.65
N PHE A 2 16.76 30.20 -35.54
CA PHE A 2 15.28 30.14 -35.65
C PHE A 2 14.77 31.47 -36.19
N ASP A 3 13.97 31.43 -37.26
CA ASP A 3 13.35 32.65 -37.79
C ASP A 3 12.10 33.01 -36.97
N ALA A 4 12.24 33.98 -36.10
CA ALA A 4 11.17 34.42 -35.20
C ALA A 4 10.26 35.52 -35.79
N LYS A 5 10.60 36.07 -36.99
CA LYS A 5 9.89 37.26 -37.50
C LYS A 5 8.54 36.96 -38.10
N ASN A 6 8.32 35.75 -38.65
CA ASN A 6 7.12 35.42 -39.40
C ASN A 6 6.32 34.22 -38.88
N LYS A 7 6.66 33.67 -37.66
CA LYS A 7 6.01 32.49 -37.13
C LYS A 7 5.24 32.80 -35.84
N LYS A 8 4.13 32.09 -35.65
CA LYS A 8 3.43 32.10 -34.34
C LYS A 8 4.33 31.48 -33.30
N ILE A 9 4.26 32.01 -32.06
CA ILE A 9 5.08 31.53 -30.93
C ILE A 9 4.99 29.99 -30.76
N GLY A 10 3.79 29.41 -30.85
CA GLY A 10 3.61 27.94 -30.74
C GLY A 10 4.28 27.11 -31.83
N GLU A 11 4.47 27.67 -33.02
CA GLU A 11 5.20 27.00 -34.12
C GLU A 11 6.71 27.05 -33.88
N LEU A 12 7.21 28.22 -33.44
CA LEU A 12 8.61 28.40 -33.08
C LEU A 12 9.00 27.48 -31.91
N GLU A 13 8.15 27.36 -30.90
CA GLU A 13 8.37 26.45 -29.75
C GLU A 13 8.46 24.98 -30.20
N LYS A 14 7.63 24.52 -31.13
CA LYS A 14 7.71 23.17 -31.68
C LYS A 14 9.05 22.93 -32.42
N GLU A 15 9.51 23.90 -33.18
CA GLU A 15 10.82 23.81 -33.89
C GLU A 15 11.98 23.72 -32.87
N VAL A 16 11.91 24.51 -31.78
CA VAL A 16 12.91 24.44 -30.72
C VAL A 16 12.91 23.08 -30.02
N LEU A 17 11.74 22.53 -29.77
CA LEU A 17 11.62 21.18 -29.15
C LEU A 17 12.19 20.09 -30.06
N MET A 18 11.87 20.12 -31.39
CA MET A 18 12.45 19.20 -32.37
C MET A 18 13.97 19.35 -32.47
N PHE A 19 14.48 20.59 -32.45
CA PHE A 19 15.91 20.83 -32.41
C PHE A 19 16.58 20.24 -31.19
N TRP A 20 15.98 20.40 -29.99
CA TRP A 20 16.52 19.82 -28.77
C TRP A 20 16.54 18.29 -28.81
N GLU A 21 15.50 17.66 -29.34
CA GLU A 21 15.38 16.22 -29.44
C GLU A 21 16.39 15.65 -30.44
N ASN A 22 16.37 16.15 -31.68
CA ASN A 22 17.25 15.69 -32.77
C ASN A 22 18.75 15.86 -32.43
N ASN A 23 19.07 16.88 -31.67
CA ASN A 23 20.45 17.17 -31.23
C ASN A 23 20.79 16.67 -29.83
N GLN A 24 19.87 16.00 -29.15
CA GLN A 24 20.06 15.50 -27.78
C GLN A 24 20.61 16.56 -26.81
N ILE A 25 20.07 17.79 -26.87
CA ILE A 25 20.62 18.96 -26.16
C ILE A 25 20.65 18.73 -24.65
N PHE A 26 19.60 18.17 -24.07
CA PHE A 26 19.55 17.86 -22.65
C PHE A 26 20.66 16.87 -22.26
N GLN A 27 20.81 15.75 -22.98
CA GLN A 27 21.83 14.72 -22.72
C GLN A 27 23.24 15.29 -22.89
N LYS A 28 23.47 16.13 -23.90
CA LYS A 28 24.73 16.86 -24.11
C LYS A 28 25.05 17.77 -22.92
N SER A 29 24.03 18.44 -22.34
CA SER A 29 24.20 19.34 -21.19
C SER A 29 24.73 18.62 -19.96
N ILE A 30 24.33 17.34 -19.75
CA ILE A 30 24.82 16.47 -18.67
C ILE A 30 26.21 15.91 -19.01
N LYS A 31 26.37 15.38 -20.24
CA LYS A 31 27.62 14.74 -20.69
C LYS A 31 28.81 15.70 -20.64
N GLN A 32 28.64 16.94 -21.09
CA GLN A 32 29.68 17.99 -21.05
C GLN A 32 30.12 18.32 -19.63
N ARG A 33 29.25 18.08 -18.64
CA ARG A 33 29.51 18.38 -17.21
C ARG A 33 29.78 17.13 -16.36
N LYS A 34 30.19 16.03 -16.99
CA LYS A 34 30.41 14.73 -16.30
C LYS A 34 31.36 14.85 -15.11
N LYS A 35 32.41 15.72 -15.21
CA LYS A 35 33.42 15.96 -14.17
C LYS A 35 33.13 17.18 -13.31
N ALA A 36 32.05 17.92 -13.57
CA ALA A 36 31.72 19.14 -12.82
C ALA A 36 31.07 18.77 -11.47
N LYS A 37 31.10 19.74 -10.54
CA LYS A 37 30.41 19.63 -9.24
C LYS A 37 28.91 19.35 -9.48
N SER A 38 28.38 18.36 -8.77
CA SER A 38 26.94 18.02 -8.85
C SER A 38 26.11 19.04 -8.07
N TYR A 39 24.95 19.37 -8.65
CA TYR A 39 23.85 20.01 -7.97
C TYR A 39 22.70 19.01 -7.91
N SER A 40 22.46 18.43 -6.71
CA SER A 40 21.39 17.45 -6.51
C SER A 40 20.06 18.16 -6.40
N PHE A 41 19.10 17.69 -7.17
CA PHE A 41 17.74 18.22 -7.20
C PHE A 41 16.73 17.11 -6.91
N TYR A 42 15.93 17.30 -5.86
CA TYR A 42 14.84 16.39 -5.51
C TYR A 42 13.51 16.95 -6.00
N ASP A 43 12.68 16.07 -6.51
CA ASP A 43 11.35 16.39 -7.02
C ASP A 43 10.32 15.42 -6.45
N GLY A 44 9.14 15.92 -6.03
CA GLY A 44 8.01 15.10 -5.66
C GLY A 44 7.28 14.61 -6.91
N PRO A 45 7.04 13.29 -7.06
CA PRO A 45 6.35 12.75 -8.21
C PRO A 45 4.86 13.16 -8.18
N PRO A 46 4.28 13.58 -9.32
CA PRO A 46 2.84 13.80 -9.41
C PRO A 46 2.08 12.47 -9.46
N PHE A 47 0.82 12.49 -8.99
CA PHE A 47 -0.12 11.41 -9.29
C PHE A 47 -0.48 11.40 -10.76
N ALA A 48 -0.36 10.22 -11.39
CA ALA A 48 -0.76 10.01 -12.78
C ALA A 48 -2.22 9.52 -12.90
N SER A 49 -3.11 10.00 -12.03
CA SER A 49 -4.53 9.59 -12.00
C SER A 49 -5.46 10.46 -12.85
N GLY A 50 -4.90 11.43 -13.58
CA GLY A 50 -5.65 12.34 -14.44
C GLY A 50 -4.74 13.19 -15.33
N LEU A 51 -5.31 14.11 -16.09
CA LEU A 51 -4.56 15.03 -16.93
C LEU A 51 -3.83 16.10 -16.12
N PRO A 52 -2.69 16.63 -16.61
CA PRO A 52 -2.03 17.75 -15.96
C PRO A 52 -2.90 19.01 -15.94
N HIS A 53 -2.87 19.74 -14.85
CA HIS A 53 -3.52 21.03 -14.70
C HIS A 53 -2.52 22.19 -14.50
N TYR A 54 -2.98 23.42 -14.48
CA TYR A 54 -2.11 24.62 -14.36
C TYR A 54 -1.16 24.59 -13.16
N GLY A 55 -1.57 24.01 -12.02
CA GLY A 55 -0.70 23.84 -10.87
C GLY A 55 0.53 22.96 -11.17
N HIS A 56 0.36 21.90 -11.95
CA HIS A 56 1.48 21.06 -12.40
C HIS A 56 2.39 21.83 -13.36
N ILE A 57 1.82 22.62 -14.29
CA ILE A 57 2.59 23.45 -15.24
C ILE A 57 3.40 24.51 -14.50
N LEU A 58 2.80 25.23 -13.55
CA LEU A 58 3.49 26.23 -12.74
C LEU A 58 4.65 25.61 -11.97
N ALA A 59 4.40 24.55 -11.23
CA ALA A 59 5.42 23.86 -10.44
C ALA A 59 6.58 23.36 -11.33
N THR A 60 6.27 22.74 -12.47
CA THR A 60 7.28 22.21 -13.39
C THR A 60 8.12 23.31 -14.02
N THR A 61 7.52 24.47 -14.36
CA THR A 61 8.24 25.63 -14.90
C THR A 61 9.26 26.20 -13.92
N ILE A 62 8.87 26.35 -12.65
CA ILE A 62 9.77 26.81 -11.59
C ILE A 62 10.92 25.82 -11.38
N LYS A 63 10.63 24.52 -11.32
CA LYS A 63 11.62 23.45 -11.17
C LYS A 63 12.62 23.45 -12.33
N ASP A 64 12.14 23.60 -13.57
CA ASP A 64 12.99 23.65 -14.76
C ASP A 64 13.88 24.89 -14.78
N ALA A 65 13.36 26.05 -14.43
CA ALA A 65 14.12 27.29 -14.34
C ALA A 65 15.31 27.17 -13.38
N VAL A 66 15.09 26.62 -12.17
CA VAL A 66 16.14 26.40 -11.17
C VAL A 66 17.21 25.45 -11.68
N THR A 67 16.83 24.30 -12.24
CA THR A 67 17.77 23.29 -12.72
C THR A 67 18.54 23.76 -13.95
N ARG A 68 17.93 24.55 -14.86
CA ARG A 68 18.63 25.20 -15.98
C ARG A 68 19.61 26.25 -15.48
N TYR A 69 19.24 27.10 -14.53
CA TYR A 69 20.14 28.08 -13.93
C TYR A 69 21.43 27.44 -13.42
N TRP A 70 21.33 26.39 -12.60
CA TRP A 70 22.50 25.69 -12.08
C TRP A 70 23.32 24.99 -13.16
N THR A 71 22.65 24.48 -14.23
CA THR A 71 23.34 23.93 -15.41
C THR A 71 24.16 25.03 -16.11
N MET A 72 23.60 26.22 -16.32
CA MET A 72 24.30 27.37 -16.91
C MET A 72 25.45 27.85 -16.02
N ARG A 73 25.33 27.72 -14.69
CA ARG A 73 26.41 27.99 -13.73
C ARG A 73 27.51 26.93 -13.75
N GLY A 74 27.48 25.96 -14.63
CA GLY A 74 28.51 24.94 -14.83
C GLY A 74 28.35 23.67 -13.98
N PHE A 75 27.29 23.52 -13.23
CA PHE A 75 27.04 22.30 -12.42
C PHE A 75 26.50 21.16 -13.26
N LYS A 76 26.82 19.91 -12.87
CA LYS A 76 26.14 18.72 -13.34
C LYS A 76 24.81 18.60 -12.60
N VAL A 77 23.67 18.70 -13.33
CA VAL A 77 22.33 18.63 -12.76
C VAL A 77 21.57 17.49 -13.42
N GLU A 78 21.56 16.36 -12.76
CA GLU A 78 20.72 15.23 -13.17
C GLU A 78 19.26 15.50 -12.79
N ARG A 79 18.32 15.22 -13.72
CA ARG A 79 16.90 15.52 -13.56
C ARG A 79 16.11 14.25 -13.87
N ARG A 80 15.74 13.52 -12.81
CA ARG A 80 14.89 12.34 -12.91
C ARG A 80 13.45 12.73 -12.62
N VAL A 81 12.52 12.30 -13.45
CA VAL A 81 11.09 12.39 -13.17
C VAL A 81 10.62 11.11 -12.46
N GLY A 82 9.47 11.18 -11.82
CA GLY A 82 8.83 10.03 -11.19
C GLY A 82 7.32 10.16 -11.21
N TRP A 83 6.64 9.07 -10.88
CA TRP A 83 5.19 8.96 -10.84
C TRP A 83 4.73 8.41 -9.50
N ASP A 84 3.80 9.10 -8.86
CA ASP A 84 3.10 8.60 -7.67
C ASP A 84 1.95 7.71 -8.12
N CYS A 85 1.99 6.43 -7.70
CA CYS A 85 1.17 5.39 -8.31
C CYS A 85 0.28 4.67 -7.32
N HIS A 86 0.42 4.92 -6.02
CA HIS A 86 -0.26 4.18 -4.97
C HIS A 86 -1.39 4.96 -4.29
N GLY A 87 -2.21 4.22 -3.54
CA GLY A 87 -3.15 4.76 -2.58
C GLY A 87 -4.54 5.04 -3.12
N LEU A 88 -5.35 5.65 -2.26
CA LEU A 88 -6.77 5.91 -2.48
C LEU A 88 -7.15 6.59 -3.79
N PRO A 89 -6.36 7.52 -4.38
CA PRO A 89 -6.73 8.14 -5.65
C PRO A 89 -6.91 7.14 -6.78
N VAL A 90 -5.98 6.19 -6.89
CA VAL A 90 -6.00 5.15 -7.93
C VAL A 90 -7.08 4.11 -7.61
N GLU A 91 -7.16 3.67 -6.35
CA GLU A 91 -8.18 2.70 -5.93
C GLU A 91 -9.59 3.21 -6.17
N ASN A 92 -9.93 4.45 -5.76
CA ASN A 92 -11.25 5.02 -5.98
C ASN A 92 -11.61 5.17 -7.46
N LEU A 93 -10.62 5.45 -8.33
CA LEU A 93 -10.83 5.48 -9.76
C LEU A 93 -11.24 4.10 -10.26
N ILE A 94 -10.49 3.08 -9.87
CA ILE A 94 -10.73 1.70 -10.31
C ILE A 94 -11.98 1.09 -9.66
N GLU A 95 -12.27 1.40 -8.39
CA GLU A 95 -13.55 1.03 -7.76
C GLU A 95 -14.76 1.52 -8.58
N LYS A 96 -14.70 2.76 -9.07
CA LYS A 96 -15.75 3.33 -9.92
C LYS A 96 -15.80 2.67 -11.31
N GLU A 97 -14.65 2.45 -11.96
CA GLU A 97 -14.56 1.82 -13.27
C GLU A 97 -15.09 0.38 -13.26
N LEU A 98 -14.80 -0.37 -12.19
CA LEU A 98 -15.22 -1.77 -12.04
C LEU A 98 -16.60 -1.94 -11.38
N GLY A 99 -17.23 -0.85 -10.92
CA GLY A 99 -18.52 -0.87 -10.24
C GLY A 99 -18.47 -1.57 -8.87
N VAL A 100 -17.29 -1.63 -8.22
CA VAL A 100 -17.14 -2.21 -6.89
C VAL A 100 -17.24 -1.13 -5.83
N GLY A 101 -18.18 -1.31 -4.88
CA GLY A 101 -18.52 -0.27 -3.91
C GLY A 101 -17.78 -0.35 -2.58
N ASP A 102 -17.21 -1.50 -2.24
CA ASP A 102 -16.62 -1.75 -0.95
C ASP A 102 -15.50 -2.79 -0.98
N LYS A 103 -14.81 -2.92 0.15
CA LYS A 103 -13.68 -3.81 0.34
C LYS A 103 -14.03 -5.28 0.16
N LYS A 104 -15.22 -5.73 0.61
CA LYS A 104 -15.67 -7.12 0.49
C LYS A 104 -15.89 -7.51 -0.97
N ALA A 105 -16.38 -6.57 -1.79
CA ALA A 105 -16.54 -6.78 -3.24
C ALA A 105 -15.18 -6.96 -3.93
N ILE A 106 -14.15 -6.19 -3.53
CA ILE A 106 -12.77 -6.35 -4.04
C ILE A 106 -12.19 -7.72 -3.64
N GLU A 107 -12.37 -8.14 -2.38
CA GLU A 107 -11.92 -9.44 -1.89
C GLU A 107 -12.59 -10.59 -2.67
N LYS A 108 -13.90 -10.49 -2.95
CA LYS A 108 -14.64 -11.46 -3.74
C LYS A 108 -14.18 -11.51 -5.20
N MET A 109 -13.84 -10.37 -5.81
CA MET A 109 -13.29 -10.29 -7.17
C MET A 109 -11.89 -10.90 -7.25
N GLY A 110 -11.13 -10.82 -6.17
CA GLY A 110 -9.71 -11.19 -6.09
C GLY A 110 -8.79 -9.98 -6.10
N ILE A 111 -8.00 -9.85 -5.03
CA ILE A 111 -7.11 -8.69 -4.81
C ILE A 111 -6.08 -8.56 -5.95
N ALA A 112 -5.57 -9.67 -6.49
CA ALA A 112 -4.62 -9.66 -7.61
C ALA A 112 -5.24 -9.06 -8.88
N VAL A 113 -6.53 -9.34 -9.16
CA VAL A 113 -7.26 -8.78 -10.30
C VAL A 113 -7.40 -7.27 -10.13
N PHE A 114 -7.80 -6.82 -8.94
CA PHE A 114 -7.92 -5.41 -8.61
C PHE A 114 -6.59 -4.67 -8.75
N ASN A 115 -5.49 -5.23 -8.20
CA ASN A 115 -4.17 -4.64 -8.29
C ASN A 115 -3.65 -4.54 -9.74
N ARG A 116 -3.94 -5.52 -10.60
CA ARG A 116 -3.62 -5.43 -12.04
C ARG A 116 -4.36 -4.26 -12.71
N ALA A 117 -5.64 -4.07 -12.39
CA ALA A 117 -6.42 -2.94 -12.91
C ALA A 117 -5.87 -1.59 -12.44
N CYS A 118 -5.49 -1.48 -11.16
CA CYS A 118 -4.83 -0.30 -10.61
C CYS A 118 -3.52 0.01 -11.35
N ARG A 119 -2.65 -0.97 -11.54
CA ARG A 119 -1.38 -0.84 -12.26
C ARG A 119 -1.60 -0.35 -13.71
N ALA A 120 -2.55 -0.95 -14.43
CA ALA A 120 -2.87 -0.57 -15.80
C ALA A 120 -3.40 0.87 -15.90
N SER A 121 -4.21 1.29 -14.92
CA SER A 121 -4.77 2.66 -14.86
C SER A 121 -3.70 3.73 -14.74
N VAL A 122 -2.70 3.51 -13.89
CA VAL A 122 -1.61 4.47 -13.67
C VAL A 122 -0.89 4.79 -14.99
N PHE A 123 -0.55 3.79 -15.78
CA PHE A 123 0.22 4.00 -17.02
C PHE A 123 -0.57 4.64 -18.15
N ARG A 124 -1.91 4.64 -18.08
CA ARG A 124 -2.74 5.36 -19.08
C ARG A 124 -2.48 6.86 -19.09
N CYS A 125 -2.36 7.47 -17.91
CA CYS A 125 -2.19 8.92 -17.76
C CYS A 125 -0.74 9.38 -17.85
N VAL A 126 0.24 8.51 -17.61
CA VAL A 126 1.68 8.85 -17.64
C VAL A 126 2.10 9.45 -18.97
N LYS A 127 1.63 8.87 -20.08
CA LYS A 127 1.97 9.34 -21.43
C LYS A 127 1.51 10.78 -21.68
N ASP A 128 0.30 11.12 -21.28
CA ASP A 128 -0.26 12.47 -21.45
C ASP A 128 0.45 13.49 -20.58
N PHE A 129 0.80 13.10 -19.34
CA PHE A 129 1.64 13.91 -18.47
C PHE A 129 3.00 14.19 -19.08
N GLU A 130 3.69 13.16 -19.57
CA GLU A 130 5.01 13.31 -20.20
C GLU A 130 4.95 14.23 -21.43
N GLN A 131 3.95 14.05 -22.28
CA GLN A 131 3.75 14.90 -23.46
C GLN A 131 3.56 16.37 -23.04
N THR A 132 2.75 16.65 -22.03
CA THR A 132 2.52 18.02 -21.53
C THR A 132 3.80 18.60 -20.93
N LEU A 133 4.54 17.86 -20.10
CA LEU A 133 5.79 18.33 -19.52
C LEU A 133 6.86 18.60 -20.59
N LYS A 134 6.95 17.76 -21.62
CA LYS A 134 7.82 18.00 -22.79
C LYS A 134 7.36 19.23 -23.56
N ARG A 135 6.06 19.39 -23.78
CA ARG A 135 5.50 20.53 -24.52
C ARG A 135 5.78 21.88 -23.85
N VAL A 136 5.78 21.96 -22.52
CA VAL A 136 6.19 23.15 -21.77
C VAL A 136 7.72 23.32 -21.67
N GLY A 137 8.48 22.48 -22.33
CA GLY A 137 9.93 22.59 -22.48
C GLY A 137 10.75 22.08 -21.29
N ARG A 138 10.17 21.26 -20.41
CA ARG A 138 10.91 20.71 -19.26
C ARG A 138 12.01 19.74 -19.71
N TRP A 139 13.25 20.02 -19.30
CA TRP A 139 14.39 19.12 -19.48
C TRP A 139 14.46 18.09 -18.36
N ALA A 140 14.21 16.81 -18.67
CA ALA A 140 14.32 15.72 -17.72
C ALA A 140 14.56 14.38 -18.44
N GLU A 141 15.04 13.37 -17.70
CA GLU A 141 15.27 12.03 -18.20
C GLU A 141 13.99 11.21 -18.01
N TYR A 142 13.13 11.21 -19.01
CA TYR A 142 11.86 10.50 -18.99
C TYR A 142 11.99 8.99 -19.20
N SER A 143 13.00 8.54 -19.97
CA SER A 143 13.23 7.11 -20.22
C SER A 143 13.67 6.34 -18.97
N LYS A 144 14.11 7.05 -17.93
CA LYS A 144 14.50 6.51 -16.63
C LYS A 144 13.61 7.03 -15.50
N ALA A 145 12.37 7.37 -15.83
CA ALA A 145 11.39 7.73 -14.81
C ALA A 145 11.19 6.55 -13.83
N TYR A 146 11.10 6.86 -12.53
CA TYR A 146 10.72 5.85 -11.54
C TYR A 146 9.22 5.92 -11.27
N ALA A 147 8.65 4.81 -10.87
CA ALA A 147 7.28 4.76 -10.38
C ALA A 147 7.27 4.24 -8.94
N THR A 148 6.43 4.82 -8.07
CA THR A 148 6.37 4.38 -6.67
C THR A 148 5.84 2.95 -6.51
N LEU A 149 5.29 2.38 -7.59
CA LEU A 149 4.88 0.97 -7.70
C LEU A 149 6.00 0.01 -8.13
N ASP A 150 7.18 0.52 -8.52
CA ASP A 150 8.31 -0.34 -8.90
C ASP A 150 8.89 -1.04 -7.67
N ASN A 151 9.34 -2.28 -7.86
CA ASN A 151 9.92 -3.07 -6.76
C ASN A 151 11.12 -2.37 -6.11
N ASP A 152 12.00 -1.76 -6.89
CA ASP A 152 13.16 -1.02 -6.38
C ASP A 152 12.77 0.13 -5.46
N TYR A 153 11.67 0.83 -5.81
CA TYR A 153 11.13 1.88 -4.98
C TYR A 153 10.53 1.32 -3.69
N MET A 154 9.70 0.28 -3.79
CA MET A 154 9.07 -0.36 -2.63
C MET A 154 10.10 -1.00 -1.70
N GLU A 155 11.15 -1.61 -2.25
CA GLU A 155 12.27 -2.12 -1.47
C GLU A 155 13.03 -1.00 -0.73
N SER A 156 13.19 0.17 -1.36
CA SER A 156 13.77 1.35 -0.71
C SER A 156 12.89 1.83 0.45
N VAL A 157 11.55 1.78 0.32
CA VAL A 157 10.60 2.07 1.41
C VAL A 157 10.75 1.06 2.54
N TRP A 158 10.91 -0.23 2.24
CA TRP A 158 11.18 -1.28 3.24
C TRP A 158 12.48 -1.02 3.99
N TRP A 159 13.54 -0.64 3.27
CA TRP A 159 14.80 -0.26 3.89
C TRP A 159 14.66 0.92 4.86
N VAL A 160 13.93 1.98 4.46
CA VAL A 160 13.65 3.13 5.33
C VAL A 160 12.87 2.68 6.56
N PHE A 161 11.81 1.87 6.36
CA PHE A 161 10.99 1.35 7.46
C PHE A 161 11.82 0.52 8.45
N LYS A 162 12.69 -0.37 7.95
CA LYS A 162 13.62 -1.15 8.75
C LYS A 162 14.57 -0.27 9.55
N LYS A 163 15.11 0.80 8.95
CA LYS A 163 15.96 1.78 9.66
C LYS A 163 15.21 2.48 10.80
N LEU A 164 13.97 2.87 10.57
CA LEU A 164 13.13 3.46 11.63
C LEU A 164 12.84 2.46 12.75
N TRP A 165 12.58 1.21 12.39
CA TRP A 165 12.39 0.11 13.33
C TRP A 165 13.62 -0.12 14.20
N ASP A 166 14.78 -0.28 13.59
CA ASP A 166 16.05 -0.54 14.29
C ASP A 166 16.45 0.61 15.24
N ASN A 167 15.99 1.83 14.96
CA ASN A 167 16.15 2.99 15.84
C ASN A 167 15.04 3.13 16.90
N GLY A 168 14.14 2.14 17.04
CA GLY A 168 13.06 2.15 18.02
C GLY A 168 12.01 3.25 17.80
N LEU A 169 11.87 3.71 16.57
CA LEU A 169 10.91 4.76 16.18
C LEU A 169 9.58 4.19 15.69
N VAL A 170 9.51 2.90 15.38
CA VAL A 170 8.26 2.26 14.93
C VAL A 170 7.62 1.52 16.09
N LYS A 171 6.32 1.70 16.29
CA LYS A 171 5.53 0.97 17.28
C LYS A 171 4.13 0.66 16.76
N ASN A 172 3.60 -0.47 17.18
CA ASN A 172 2.16 -0.74 17.07
C ASN A 172 1.47 -0.09 18.27
N ASP A 173 0.39 0.63 18.05
CA ASP A 173 -0.34 1.30 19.13
C ASP A 173 -1.85 1.30 18.81
N PHE A 174 -2.63 1.08 19.86
CA PHE A 174 -4.08 1.12 19.81
C PHE A 174 -4.54 2.53 20.18
N ARG A 175 -5.09 3.26 19.22
CA ARG A 175 -5.56 4.63 19.41
C ARG A 175 -6.92 4.85 18.77
N ILE A 176 -7.63 5.83 19.28
CA ILE A 176 -8.78 6.39 18.59
C ILE A 176 -8.24 7.33 17.51
N THR A 177 -8.57 7.03 16.26
CA THR A 177 -8.07 7.79 15.10
C THR A 177 -9.23 8.18 14.19
N PRO A 178 -9.14 9.29 13.45
CA PRO A 178 -10.09 9.59 12.39
C PRO A 178 -10.13 8.43 11.39
N TYR A 179 -11.31 7.91 11.15
CA TYR A 179 -11.56 6.72 10.36
C TYR A 179 -12.64 6.96 9.31
N CYS A 180 -12.39 6.57 8.09
CA CYS A 180 -13.40 6.57 7.03
C CYS A 180 -14.02 5.17 6.93
N SER A 181 -15.29 5.05 7.29
CA SER A 181 -16.03 3.78 7.26
C SER A 181 -16.23 3.24 5.84
N ARG A 182 -16.41 4.12 4.83
CA ARG A 182 -16.52 3.72 3.42
C ARG A 182 -15.19 3.20 2.88
N CYS A 183 -14.10 3.92 3.10
CA CYS A 183 -12.77 3.50 2.64
C CYS A 183 -12.17 2.38 3.52
N GLY A 184 -12.74 2.08 4.69
CA GLY A 184 -12.27 1.05 5.62
C GLY A 184 -10.87 1.33 6.18
N THR A 185 -10.46 2.59 6.32
CA THR A 185 -9.10 2.96 6.72
C THR A 185 -9.05 4.16 7.66
N GLY A 186 -8.05 4.14 8.57
CA GLY A 186 -7.69 5.29 9.38
C GLY A 186 -6.95 6.35 8.54
N LEU A 187 -7.12 7.61 8.90
CA LEU A 187 -6.51 8.76 8.25
C LEU A 187 -5.49 9.44 9.16
N SER A 188 -4.40 9.92 8.58
CA SER A 188 -3.46 10.76 9.29
C SER A 188 -4.01 12.18 9.49
N ASN A 189 -3.48 12.92 10.47
CA ASN A 189 -3.88 14.30 10.71
C ASN A 189 -3.74 15.20 9.47
N PHE A 190 -2.75 14.94 8.62
CA PHE A 190 -2.57 15.68 7.37
C PHE A 190 -3.72 15.44 6.39
N GLU A 191 -4.15 14.20 6.26
CA GLU A 191 -5.27 13.82 5.38
C GLU A 191 -6.60 14.39 5.89
N VAL A 192 -6.80 14.36 7.21
CA VAL A 192 -7.99 14.92 7.87
C VAL A 192 -8.10 16.43 7.63
N ASN A 193 -6.99 17.15 7.74
CA ASN A 193 -6.96 18.61 7.54
C ASN A 193 -7.37 19.07 6.14
N GLN A 194 -7.42 18.17 5.16
CA GLN A 194 -7.83 18.50 3.79
C GLN A 194 -9.35 18.41 3.58
N GLY A 195 -10.09 17.83 4.55
CA GLY A 195 -11.50 17.51 4.39
C GLY A 195 -12.43 18.19 5.39
N TYR A 196 -12.02 19.25 6.07
CA TYR A 196 -12.93 19.97 6.98
C TYR A 196 -13.98 20.75 6.23
N LYS A 197 -15.23 20.65 6.70
CA LYS A 197 -16.39 21.44 6.21
C LYS A 197 -17.19 21.95 7.38
N ASP A 198 -17.80 23.14 7.22
CA ASP A 198 -18.77 23.62 8.17
C ASP A 198 -20.10 22.89 7.95
N VAL A 199 -20.60 22.25 8.99
CA VAL A 199 -21.86 21.48 8.97
C VAL A 199 -22.81 22.01 10.05
N GLY A 200 -24.09 22.07 9.72
CA GLY A 200 -25.15 22.32 10.68
C GLY A 200 -25.68 20.99 11.23
N GLU A 201 -25.46 20.74 12.50
CA GLU A 201 -25.92 19.51 13.17
C GLU A 201 -26.72 19.87 14.44
N ASP A 202 -27.54 18.92 14.87
CA ASP A 202 -28.27 19.07 16.15
C ASP A 202 -27.36 18.62 17.29
N SER A 203 -27.10 19.52 18.24
CA SER A 203 -26.54 19.17 19.53
C SER A 203 -27.68 18.94 20.54
N VAL A 204 -27.44 18.08 21.51
CA VAL A 204 -28.48 17.69 22.48
C VAL A 204 -28.02 17.87 23.90
N TYR A 205 -28.96 18.31 24.75
CA TYR A 205 -28.83 18.32 26.20
C TYR A 205 -29.63 17.14 26.76
N VAL A 206 -28.97 16.23 27.47
CA VAL A 206 -29.52 14.96 27.94
C VAL A 206 -29.47 14.89 29.45
N LYS A 207 -30.56 14.43 30.06
CA LYS A 207 -30.70 14.23 31.48
C LYS A 207 -30.22 12.84 31.89
N PHE A 208 -29.18 12.76 32.74
CA PHE A 208 -28.68 11.52 33.31
C PHE A 208 -29.15 11.44 34.76
N LYS A 209 -30.04 10.50 35.07
CA LYS A 209 -30.66 10.35 36.37
C LYS A 209 -29.65 9.89 37.42
N ILE A 210 -29.57 10.62 38.52
CA ILE A 210 -28.68 10.28 39.65
C ILE A 210 -29.28 9.12 40.42
N LYS A 211 -28.49 8.07 40.69
CA LYS A 211 -28.95 6.92 41.50
C LYS A 211 -29.27 7.35 42.93
N ARG A 212 -30.32 6.76 43.48
CA ARG A 212 -30.78 6.97 44.89
C ARG A 212 -31.18 8.43 45.18
N ALA A 213 -31.44 9.23 44.18
CA ALA A 213 -31.92 10.62 44.30
C ALA A 213 -33.13 10.84 43.38
N ALA A 214 -34.30 10.94 43.97
CA ALA A 214 -35.54 11.15 43.21
C ALA A 214 -35.48 12.47 42.42
N ASN A 215 -35.82 12.43 41.15
CA ASN A 215 -35.90 13.60 40.25
C ASN A 215 -34.64 14.46 40.13
N ASN A 216 -33.43 13.87 40.44
CA ASN A 216 -32.16 14.56 40.30
C ASN A 216 -31.40 14.05 39.05
N PHE A 217 -30.91 14.98 38.22
CA PHE A 217 -30.25 14.67 36.97
C PHE A 217 -28.97 15.49 36.77
N PHE A 218 -27.96 14.89 36.17
CA PHE A 218 -26.89 15.64 35.50
C PHE A 218 -27.38 16.10 34.14
N LEU A 219 -27.25 17.38 33.83
CA LEU A 219 -27.52 17.91 32.49
C LEU A 219 -26.24 17.86 31.66
N VAL A 220 -26.22 17.04 30.62
CA VAL A 220 -25.03 16.73 29.82
C VAL A 220 -25.26 17.14 28.38
N TRP A 221 -24.28 17.73 27.76
CA TRP A 221 -24.35 18.18 26.37
C TRP A 221 -23.44 17.36 25.47
N THR A 222 -23.92 17.04 24.25
CA THR A 222 -23.12 16.39 23.22
C THR A 222 -23.54 16.84 21.82
N THR A 223 -22.57 16.85 20.87
CA THR A 223 -22.75 17.07 19.44
C THR A 223 -22.81 15.76 18.65
N THR A 224 -22.65 14.62 19.32
CA THR A 224 -22.59 13.30 18.72
C THR A 224 -23.52 12.32 19.44
N PRO A 225 -24.85 12.42 19.24
CA PRO A 225 -25.83 11.56 19.93
C PRO A 225 -25.54 10.06 19.76
N TRP A 226 -24.98 9.66 18.63
CA TRP A 226 -24.64 8.27 18.34
C TRP A 226 -23.60 7.65 19.27
N THR A 227 -22.84 8.46 20.04
CA THR A 227 -21.89 7.94 21.03
C THR A 227 -22.52 7.65 22.39
N LEU A 228 -23.74 8.14 22.66
CA LEU A 228 -24.45 7.92 23.92
C LEU A 228 -24.72 6.44 24.27
N PRO A 229 -24.98 5.53 23.31
CA PRO A 229 -25.08 4.10 23.56
C PRO A 229 -23.82 3.47 24.18
N ALA A 230 -22.65 4.10 23.98
CA ALA A 230 -21.37 3.65 24.53
C ALA A 230 -20.94 4.44 25.79
N ASN A 231 -21.81 5.20 26.41
CA ASN A 231 -21.49 5.96 27.61
C ASN A 231 -21.06 5.08 28.76
N THR A 232 -19.96 5.43 29.45
CA THR A 232 -19.42 4.69 30.60
C THR A 232 -19.16 5.56 31.82
N ALA A 233 -19.02 6.88 31.63
CA ALA A 233 -18.84 7.84 32.73
C ALA A 233 -19.32 9.24 32.28
N LEU A 234 -19.44 10.14 33.28
CA LEU A 234 -19.55 11.58 33.07
C LEU A 234 -18.30 12.26 33.63
N ALA A 235 -17.78 13.27 32.93
CA ALA A 235 -16.62 14.02 33.38
C ALA A 235 -16.96 15.45 33.74
N VAL A 236 -16.40 15.90 34.86
CA VAL A 236 -16.49 17.28 35.38
C VAL A 236 -15.10 17.86 35.59
N ASN A 237 -14.95 19.17 35.50
CA ASN A 237 -13.69 19.82 35.86
C ASN A 237 -13.62 20.02 37.39
N PRO A 238 -12.61 19.48 38.09
CA PRO A 238 -12.53 19.52 39.54
C PRO A 238 -12.46 20.94 40.13
N LYS A 239 -12.03 21.93 39.31
CA LYS A 239 -11.83 23.33 39.73
C LYS A 239 -13.04 24.22 39.51
N LEU A 240 -13.96 23.81 38.63
CA LEU A 240 -15.16 24.59 38.33
C LEU A 240 -16.23 24.44 39.40
N ASN A 241 -17.09 25.47 39.46
CA ASN A 241 -18.29 25.43 40.30
C ASN A 241 -19.45 24.81 39.52
N TYR A 242 -20.23 23.99 40.18
CA TYR A 242 -21.46 23.38 39.67
C TYR A 242 -22.61 23.74 40.63
N VAL A 243 -23.81 23.78 40.11
CA VAL A 243 -25.00 24.06 40.87
C VAL A 243 -26.08 23.03 40.63
N ALA A 244 -26.79 22.65 41.68
CA ALA A 244 -28.11 22.01 41.53
C ALA A 244 -29.16 23.09 41.51
N VAL A 245 -29.98 23.10 40.47
CA VAL A 245 -31.12 24.03 40.31
C VAL A 245 -32.41 23.25 40.33
N LYS A 246 -33.40 23.76 41.02
CA LYS A 246 -34.77 23.30 40.87
C LYS A 246 -35.35 23.96 39.60
N TYR A 247 -35.74 23.10 38.65
CA TYR A 247 -36.34 23.50 37.40
C TYR A 247 -37.59 22.65 37.19
N ASP A 248 -38.75 23.32 37.20
CA ASP A 248 -40.03 22.64 37.31
C ASP A 248 -40.06 21.66 38.50
N ASN A 249 -40.35 20.38 38.27
CA ASN A 249 -40.37 19.31 39.29
C ASN A 249 -39.09 18.49 39.34
N GLU A 250 -38.01 18.93 38.70
CA GLU A 250 -36.72 18.23 38.63
C GLU A 250 -35.58 19.07 39.20
N PHE A 251 -34.49 18.39 39.62
CA PHE A 251 -33.26 19.04 40.01
C PHE A 251 -32.18 18.74 38.98
N LEU A 252 -31.64 19.80 38.36
CA LEU A 252 -30.63 19.69 37.34
C LEU A 252 -29.28 20.15 37.86
N ILE A 253 -28.22 19.34 37.64
CA ILE A 253 -26.84 19.70 37.97
C ILE A 253 -26.11 20.07 36.68
N LEU A 254 -25.53 21.29 36.67
CA LEU A 254 -24.73 21.85 35.56
C LEU A 254 -23.69 22.84 36.09
N ALA A 255 -22.75 23.27 35.26
CA ALA A 255 -21.78 24.29 35.67
C ALA A 255 -22.45 25.64 35.96
N GLU A 256 -22.06 26.33 37.04
CA GLU A 256 -22.68 27.61 37.49
C GLU A 256 -22.70 28.68 36.40
N ASN A 257 -21.63 28.78 35.61
CA ASN A 257 -21.57 29.76 34.49
C ASN A 257 -22.35 29.32 33.22
N ARG A 258 -23.05 28.18 33.28
CA ARG A 258 -23.88 27.68 32.16
C ARG A 258 -25.39 27.70 32.49
N LEU A 259 -25.79 28.45 33.48
CA LEU A 259 -27.18 28.64 33.87
C LEU A 259 -28.01 29.23 32.69
N SER A 260 -27.40 29.97 31.79
CA SER A 260 -28.05 30.51 30.56
C SER A 260 -28.58 29.40 29.61
N VAL A 261 -28.21 28.14 29.82
CA VAL A 261 -28.77 26.98 29.09
C VAL A 261 -30.23 26.74 29.46
N LEU A 262 -30.61 27.13 30.67
CA LEU A 262 -31.96 26.98 31.18
C LEU A 262 -32.84 28.15 30.71
N ASN A 263 -33.97 27.82 30.09
CA ASN A 263 -34.95 28.79 29.67
C ASN A 263 -36.11 28.83 30.71
N GLY A 264 -36.37 29.97 31.29
CA GLY A 264 -37.45 30.11 32.27
C GLY A 264 -36.96 30.24 33.75
N ASN A 265 -37.86 30.04 34.68
CA ASN A 265 -37.57 30.24 36.10
C ASN A 265 -36.88 29.02 36.70
N TYR A 266 -35.84 29.26 37.43
CA TYR A 266 -35.11 28.23 38.20
C TYR A 266 -34.68 28.80 39.56
N GLU A 267 -34.46 27.93 40.50
CA GLU A 267 -33.95 28.26 41.83
C GLU A 267 -32.64 27.47 42.07
N VAL A 268 -31.56 28.16 42.47
CA VAL A 268 -30.30 27.50 42.84
C VAL A 268 -30.43 26.94 44.25
N VAL A 269 -30.46 25.63 44.36
CA VAL A 269 -30.71 24.94 45.63
C VAL A 269 -29.37 24.59 46.33
N LYS A 270 -28.35 24.24 45.59
CA LYS A 270 -27.05 23.79 46.16
C LYS A 270 -25.91 24.10 45.23
N LYS A 271 -24.72 24.42 45.79
CA LYS A 271 -23.48 24.61 45.09
C LYS A 271 -22.50 23.51 45.41
N TYR A 272 -21.68 23.13 44.42
CA TYR A 272 -20.62 22.11 44.50
C TYR A 272 -19.34 22.59 43.85
N LYS A 273 -18.20 22.13 44.30
CA LYS A 273 -17.01 22.07 43.46
C LYS A 273 -17.05 20.79 42.62
N GLY A 274 -16.47 20.80 41.40
CA GLY A 274 -16.49 19.62 40.57
C GLY A 274 -15.90 18.37 41.25
N LYS A 275 -14.88 18.56 42.13
CA LYS A 275 -14.33 17.46 42.91
C LYS A 275 -15.35 16.79 43.86
N ASP A 276 -16.34 17.54 44.31
CA ASP A 276 -17.36 17.04 45.28
C ASP A 276 -18.41 16.16 44.58
N LEU A 277 -18.49 16.22 43.23
CA LEU A 277 -19.38 15.40 42.40
C LEU A 277 -18.75 14.05 42.01
N THR A 278 -17.45 13.85 42.28
CA THR A 278 -16.73 12.63 41.94
C THR A 278 -17.38 11.41 42.57
N ASP A 279 -17.36 10.28 41.87
CA ASP A 279 -17.94 8.98 42.25
C ASP A 279 -19.48 8.97 42.43
N THR A 280 -20.17 10.09 42.17
CA THR A 280 -21.64 10.09 42.12
C THR A 280 -22.13 9.19 40.99
N GLU A 281 -22.89 8.14 41.37
CA GLU A 281 -23.45 7.18 40.42
C GLU A 281 -24.72 7.69 39.76
N TYR A 282 -24.91 7.34 38.50
CA TYR A 282 -26.11 7.67 37.71
C TYR A 282 -26.67 6.43 36.97
N GLU A 283 -27.93 6.49 36.57
CA GLU A 283 -28.55 5.44 35.77
C GLU A 283 -28.09 5.55 34.31
N PRO A 284 -27.65 4.45 33.66
CA PRO A 284 -27.23 4.49 32.26
C PRO A 284 -28.42 4.81 31.32
N LEU A 285 -28.16 5.57 30.28
CA LEU A 285 -29.16 5.83 29.23
C LEU A 285 -29.55 4.53 28.51
N TYR A 286 -28.58 3.66 28.28
CA TYR A 286 -28.72 2.40 27.55
C TYR A 286 -27.93 1.26 28.24
N ARG A 287 -28.37 0.01 28.05
CA ARG A 287 -27.73 -1.21 28.58
C ARG A 287 -27.70 -2.27 27.49
N PHE A 288 -26.88 -2.04 26.47
CA PHE A 288 -26.80 -2.95 25.32
C PHE A 288 -25.73 -4.03 25.49
N MET A 289 -24.72 -3.80 26.29
CA MET A 289 -23.60 -4.71 26.45
C MET A 289 -23.33 -5.00 27.93
N PRO A 290 -22.84 -6.20 28.28
CA PRO A 290 -22.43 -6.53 29.64
C PRO A 290 -21.23 -5.66 30.07
N LEU A 291 -21.17 -5.31 31.31
CA LEU A 291 -20.11 -4.51 31.91
C LEU A 291 -19.21 -5.39 32.76
N GLU A 292 -17.93 -5.49 32.40
CA GLU A 292 -16.92 -6.22 33.16
C GLU A 292 -16.24 -5.36 34.25
N LYS A 293 -16.52 -4.06 34.26
CA LYS A 293 -15.90 -3.07 35.13
C LYS A 293 -16.93 -2.07 35.64
N LYS A 294 -16.58 -1.36 36.75
CA LYS A 294 -17.41 -0.26 37.27
C LYS A 294 -17.61 0.82 36.21
N ALA A 295 -18.86 1.24 35.99
CA ALA A 295 -19.27 2.28 35.07
C ALA A 295 -20.37 3.15 35.61
N HIS A 296 -20.75 4.20 34.88
CA HIS A 296 -21.85 5.11 35.13
C HIS A 296 -21.71 5.86 36.47
N TYR A 297 -20.54 6.50 36.63
CA TYR A 297 -20.24 7.42 37.75
C TYR A 297 -19.46 8.62 37.22
N VAL A 298 -19.42 9.69 38.02
CA VAL A 298 -18.73 10.94 37.68
C VAL A 298 -17.24 10.82 37.93
N VAL A 299 -16.43 11.22 36.97
CA VAL A 299 -14.95 11.30 37.06
C VAL A 299 -14.49 12.74 36.84
N THR A 300 -13.23 13.04 37.16
CA THR A 300 -12.66 14.37 36.97
C THR A 300 -11.74 14.43 35.75
N ALA A 301 -11.85 15.54 35.00
CA ALA A 301 -10.98 15.84 33.84
C ALA A 301 -10.72 17.36 33.75
N ASP A 302 -9.45 17.77 33.72
CA ASP A 302 -9.06 19.19 33.66
C ASP A 302 -9.43 19.85 32.34
N TYR A 303 -9.62 19.08 31.26
CA TYR A 303 -9.98 19.59 29.93
C TYR A 303 -11.46 19.96 29.79
N VAL A 304 -12.32 19.55 30.72
CA VAL A 304 -13.74 19.90 30.66
C VAL A 304 -13.88 21.42 30.80
N SER A 305 -14.46 22.02 29.78
CA SER A 305 -14.71 23.45 29.68
C SER A 305 -16.17 23.75 29.99
N ALA A 306 -16.41 24.92 30.57
CA ALA A 306 -17.75 25.46 30.72
C ALA A 306 -17.96 26.72 29.83
N LYS A 307 -17.22 26.82 28.72
CA LYS A 307 -17.45 27.85 27.70
C LYS A 307 -18.69 27.52 26.86
N ASP A 308 -18.86 26.22 26.56
CA ASP A 308 -19.93 25.69 25.74
C ASP A 308 -20.63 24.53 26.46
N GLY A 309 -21.82 24.14 26.02
CA GLY A 309 -22.60 23.04 26.57
C GLY A 309 -23.07 23.29 28.00
N SER A 310 -23.06 22.28 28.83
CA SER A 310 -23.49 22.28 30.23
C SER A 310 -22.34 22.27 31.24
N GLY A 311 -21.09 22.15 30.81
CA GLY A 311 -19.92 21.95 31.67
C GLY A 311 -19.76 20.52 32.20
N ILE A 312 -20.57 19.59 31.76
CA ILE A 312 -20.45 18.14 32.00
C ILE A 312 -20.39 17.41 30.66
N VAL A 313 -19.42 16.53 30.51
CA VAL A 313 -19.16 15.80 29.27
C VAL A 313 -19.42 14.31 29.50
N HIS A 314 -20.12 13.65 28.56
CA HIS A 314 -20.23 12.20 28.60
C HIS A 314 -18.95 11.55 28.04
N ILE A 315 -18.58 10.40 28.57
CA ILE A 315 -17.35 9.68 28.24
C ILE A 315 -17.69 8.35 27.57
N ALA A 316 -17.18 8.19 26.33
CA ALA A 316 -17.26 6.96 25.55
C ALA A 316 -15.85 6.55 25.08
N PRO A 317 -15.10 5.74 25.85
CA PRO A 317 -13.69 5.42 25.59
C PRO A 317 -13.40 4.84 24.20
N ALA A 318 -14.39 4.27 23.53
CA ALA A 318 -14.24 3.73 22.19
C ALA A 318 -14.27 4.80 21.06
N PHE A 319 -14.72 6.03 21.32
CA PHE A 319 -15.02 7.02 20.29
C PHE A 319 -14.41 8.42 20.53
N GLY A 320 -13.55 8.57 21.54
CA GLY A 320 -12.82 9.79 21.83
C GLY A 320 -11.38 9.53 22.30
N GLU A 321 -10.40 10.29 21.80
CA GLU A 321 -8.99 10.12 22.23
C GLU A 321 -8.82 10.47 23.72
N GLU A 322 -9.41 11.59 24.14
CA GLU A 322 -9.39 12.00 25.57
C GLU A 322 -10.21 11.05 26.43
N ASP A 323 -11.34 10.54 25.92
CA ASP A 323 -12.19 9.56 26.60
C ASP A 323 -11.43 8.24 26.80
N LEU A 324 -10.63 7.78 25.83
CA LEU A 324 -9.79 6.60 25.97
C LEU A 324 -8.71 6.80 27.05
N LYS A 325 -8.09 7.98 27.12
CA LYS A 325 -7.11 8.31 28.17
C LYS A 325 -7.77 8.29 29.55
N LEU A 326 -8.95 8.87 29.65
CA LEU A 326 -9.74 8.84 30.88
C LEU A 326 -10.17 7.42 31.24
N GLY A 327 -10.63 6.65 30.26
CA GLY A 327 -10.98 5.24 30.40
C GLY A 327 -9.84 4.41 30.97
N LYS A 328 -8.61 4.62 30.50
CA LYS A 328 -7.41 3.98 31.06
C LYS A 328 -7.11 4.45 32.46
N LYS A 329 -7.21 5.76 32.75
CA LYS A 329 -6.94 6.35 34.07
C LYS A 329 -7.89 5.83 35.17
N TYR A 330 -9.20 5.73 34.85
CA TYR A 330 -10.24 5.33 35.79
C TYR A 330 -10.69 3.88 35.61
N ASN A 331 -10.00 3.10 34.79
CA ASN A 331 -10.31 1.70 34.48
C ASN A 331 -11.78 1.48 34.05
N LEU A 332 -12.30 2.38 33.21
CA LEU A 332 -13.65 2.30 32.66
C LEU A 332 -13.79 1.18 31.60
N PRO A 333 -15.01 0.64 31.41
CA PRO A 333 -15.26 -0.30 30.31
C PRO A 333 -15.00 0.33 28.94
N PHE A 334 -14.67 -0.51 27.99
CA PHE A 334 -14.49 -0.13 26.59
C PHE A 334 -15.62 -0.75 25.76
N LEU A 335 -16.66 0.05 25.46
CA LEU A 335 -17.86 -0.42 24.76
C LEU A 335 -17.78 -0.04 23.28
N LEU A 336 -17.48 -1.03 22.41
CA LEU A 336 -17.44 -0.85 20.98
C LEU A 336 -18.82 -1.17 20.38
N THR A 337 -19.67 -0.16 20.29
CA THR A 337 -21.06 -0.26 19.83
C THR A 337 -21.24 -0.14 18.32
N VAL A 338 -20.15 0.14 17.57
CA VAL A 338 -20.16 0.41 16.14
C VAL A 338 -19.13 -0.47 15.45
N ASP A 339 -19.47 -1.03 14.30
CA ASP A 339 -18.59 -1.85 13.47
C ASP A 339 -17.66 -1.01 12.56
N LYS A 340 -16.83 -1.69 11.76
CA LYS A 340 -15.91 -1.03 10.82
C LYS A 340 -16.60 -0.32 9.66
N GLU A 341 -17.82 -0.69 9.32
CA GLU A 341 -18.66 -0.02 8.35
C GLU A 341 -19.35 1.24 8.90
N GLY A 342 -19.11 1.57 10.17
CA GLY A 342 -19.72 2.73 10.86
C GLY A 342 -21.18 2.48 11.25
N LYS A 343 -21.61 1.23 11.36
CA LYS A 343 -22.97 0.82 11.70
C LYS A 343 -23.02 0.28 13.12
N PHE A 344 -24.14 0.49 13.78
CA PHE A 344 -24.36 -0.12 15.08
C PHE A 344 -24.37 -1.64 14.97
N ILE A 345 -23.69 -2.30 15.92
CA ILE A 345 -23.67 -3.76 16.03
C ILE A 345 -25.04 -4.30 16.44
N LYS A 346 -25.28 -5.61 16.25
CA LYS A 346 -26.56 -6.26 16.49
C LYS A 346 -27.09 -6.12 17.92
N GLU A 347 -26.20 -5.97 18.89
CA GLU A 347 -26.53 -5.82 20.31
C GLU A 347 -27.14 -4.44 20.64
N VAL A 348 -27.00 -3.45 19.75
CA VAL A 348 -27.46 -2.06 19.99
C VAL A 348 -28.85 -1.85 19.36
N GLU A 349 -29.81 -2.62 19.82
CA GLU A 349 -31.21 -2.41 19.44
C GLU A 349 -31.80 -1.14 20.09
N PRO A 350 -32.67 -0.38 19.39
CA PRO A 350 -33.26 -0.59 18.05
C PRO A 350 -32.43 -0.01 16.90
N PHE A 351 -31.19 0.39 17.11
CA PHE A 351 -30.35 1.07 16.09
C PHE A 351 -29.45 0.10 15.29
N ALA A 352 -29.52 -1.20 15.54
CA ALA A 352 -28.69 -2.24 14.92
C ALA A 352 -28.67 -2.16 13.38
N GLY A 353 -27.47 -2.22 12.79
CA GLY A 353 -27.27 -2.18 11.33
C GLY A 353 -27.37 -0.79 10.70
N MET A 354 -27.78 0.24 11.44
CA MET A 354 -27.88 1.61 10.94
C MET A 354 -26.52 2.32 10.97
N PHE A 355 -26.22 3.12 9.94
CA PHE A 355 -25.08 4.03 9.97
C PHE A 355 -25.27 5.09 11.06
N VAL A 356 -24.23 5.36 11.84
CA VAL A 356 -24.32 6.18 13.06
C VAL A 356 -24.95 7.56 12.85
N LYS A 357 -24.62 8.26 11.77
CA LYS A 357 -25.20 9.58 11.46
C LYS A 357 -26.69 9.50 11.07
N GLN A 358 -27.13 8.38 10.51
CA GLN A 358 -28.55 8.13 10.21
C GLN A 358 -29.37 7.79 11.46
N ALA A 359 -28.69 7.23 12.47
CA ALA A 359 -29.33 6.90 13.75
C ALA A 359 -29.46 8.09 14.69
N ASP A 360 -28.69 9.18 14.52
CA ASP A 360 -28.74 10.36 15.40
C ASP A 360 -30.17 10.87 15.63
N PRO A 361 -31.03 11.11 14.61
CA PRO A 361 -32.41 11.56 14.83
C PRO A 361 -33.27 10.57 15.62
N LEU A 362 -33.03 9.27 15.43
CA LEU A 362 -33.78 8.22 16.12
C LEU A 362 -33.36 8.10 17.58
N ILE A 363 -32.08 8.29 17.88
CA ILE A 363 -31.56 8.34 19.26
C ILE A 363 -32.18 9.54 19.98
N VAL A 364 -32.23 10.69 19.32
CA VAL A 364 -32.86 11.92 19.86
C VAL A 364 -34.34 11.68 20.12
N ALA A 365 -35.08 11.08 19.20
CA ALA A 365 -36.48 10.74 19.35
C ALA A 365 -36.72 9.77 20.53
N ASN A 366 -35.89 8.72 20.65
CA ASN A 366 -35.95 7.77 21.75
C ASN A 366 -35.71 8.45 23.12
N LEU A 367 -34.73 9.35 23.20
CA LEU A 367 -34.48 10.10 24.44
C LEU A 367 -35.64 11.05 24.78
N LYS A 368 -36.28 11.65 23.79
CA LYS A 368 -37.44 12.49 23.97
C LYS A 368 -38.65 11.71 24.50
N GLU A 369 -38.98 10.58 23.89
CA GLU A 369 -40.04 9.68 24.32
C GLU A 369 -39.89 9.23 25.78
N ARG A 370 -38.64 8.95 26.19
CA ARG A 370 -38.30 8.55 27.56
C ARG A 370 -38.18 9.71 28.54
N GLY A 371 -38.48 10.96 28.12
CA GLY A 371 -38.40 12.16 28.97
C GLY A 371 -36.96 12.53 29.38
N LEU A 372 -35.93 12.01 28.69
CA LEU A 372 -34.51 12.24 29.02
C LEU A 372 -33.87 13.33 28.16
N LEU A 373 -34.49 13.76 27.08
CA LEU A 373 -34.04 14.90 26.28
C LEU A 373 -34.51 16.19 26.95
N PHE A 374 -33.57 17.09 27.28
CA PHE A 374 -33.90 18.41 27.83
C PHE A 374 -34.18 19.39 26.71
N LYS A 375 -33.25 19.56 25.74
CA LYS A 375 -33.43 20.37 24.54
C LYS A 375 -32.48 20.00 23.41
N THR A 376 -32.81 20.47 22.21
CA THR A 376 -31.96 20.41 21.02
C THR A 376 -31.55 21.80 20.60
N GLU A 377 -30.31 21.98 20.17
CA GLU A 377 -29.84 23.26 19.58
C GLU A 377 -29.10 22.96 18.26
N LYS A 378 -29.42 23.72 17.22
CA LYS A 378 -28.66 23.69 15.99
C LYS A 378 -27.34 24.42 16.18
N ILE A 379 -26.27 23.75 15.87
CA ILE A 379 -24.92 24.32 15.91
C ILE A 379 -24.28 24.20 14.52
N THR A 380 -23.53 25.23 14.14
CA THR A 380 -22.62 25.13 12.99
C THR A 380 -21.21 24.96 13.51
N HIS A 381 -20.58 23.89 13.09
CA HIS A 381 -19.20 23.61 13.50
C HIS A 381 -18.41 22.96 12.37
N SER A 382 -17.09 23.06 12.45
CA SER A 382 -16.19 22.45 11.48
C SER A 382 -16.05 20.96 11.76
N TYR A 383 -16.43 20.11 10.79
CA TYR A 383 -16.42 18.65 10.91
C TYR A 383 -15.53 18.03 9.83
N PRO A 384 -14.74 16.99 10.15
CA PRO A 384 -13.85 16.36 9.20
C PRO A 384 -14.59 15.34 8.30
N PHE A 385 -14.36 15.46 7.00
CA PHE A 385 -14.78 14.50 5.98
C PHE A 385 -13.58 13.81 5.37
N CYS A 386 -13.79 12.65 4.80
CA CYS A 386 -12.76 11.96 4.04
C CYS A 386 -12.43 12.78 2.79
N TRP A 387 -11.20 13.27 2.68
CA TRP A 387 -10.71 14.08 1.57
C TRP A 387 -10.85 13.43 0.18
N ARG A 388 -11.15 12.11 0.12
CA ARG A 388 -11.26 11.33 -1.11
C ARG A 388 -12.69 10.96 -1.49
N CYS A 389 -13.50 10.51 -0.53
CA CYS A 389 -14.84 10.00 -0.81
C CYS A 389 -15.95 10.82 -0.17
N ASP A 390 -15.59 11.90 0.51
CA ASP A 390 -16.50 12.85 1.13
C ASP A 390 -17.42 12.25 2.21
N THR A 391 -17.07 11.08 2.73
CA THR A 391 -17.79 10.46 3.85
C THR A 391 -17.41 11.15 5.16
N PRO A 392 -18.35 11.47 6.07
CA PRO A 392 -18.02 12.00 7.39
C PRO A 392 -17.15 11.01 8.15
N LEU A 393 -16.07 11.51 8.78
CA LEU A 393 -15.15 10.68 9.53
C LEU A 393 -15.70 10.36 10.91
N LEU A 394 -15.40 9.16 11.37
CA LEU A 394 -15.67 8.73 12.74
C LEU A 394 -14.35 8.68 13.52
N TYR A 395 -14.38 8.97 14.81
CA TYR A 395 -13.28 8.62 15.69
C TYR A 395 -13.44 7.16 16.10
N TYR A 396 -12.49 6.30 15.67
CA TYR A 396 -12.64 4.85 15.79
C TYR A 396 -11.37 4.18 16.32
N PRO A 397 -11.48 3.14 17.14
CA PRO A 397 -10.33 2.44 17.69
C PRO A 397 -9.65 1.56 16.65
N LEU A 398 -8.38 1.82 16.40
CA LEU A 398 -7.58 1.04 15.45
C LEU A 398 -6.21 0.70 16.03
N ASN A 399 -5.78 -0.51 15.79
CA ASN A 399 -4.38 -0.86 15.86
C ASN A 399 -3.69 -0.37 14.59
N SER A 400 -2.68 0.46 14.75
CA SER A 400 -1.92 1.01 13.63
C SER A 400 -0.44 1.06 13.95
N TRP A 401 0.38 1.00 12.89
CA TRP A 401 1.81 1.23 13.01
C TRP A 401 2.10 2.72 12.94
N TYR A 402 2.83 3.21 13.95
CA TYR A 402 3.20 4.61 14.09
C TYR A 402 4.70 4.80 14.03
N VAL A 403 5.14 5.82 13.30
CA VAL A 403 6.49 6.37 13.43
C VAL A 403 6.48 7.43 14.53
N GLY A 404 7.31 7.24 15.54
CA GLY A 404 7.43 8.10 16.73
C GLY A 404 8.12 9.44 16.43
N VAL A 405 7.49 10.27 15.59
CA VAL A 405 8.00 11.58 15.18
C VAL A 405 8.21 12.50 16.38
N THR A 406 7.40 12.38 17.41
CA THR A 406 7.51 13.14 18.65
C THR A 406 8.86 12.95 19.33
N LYS A 407 9.48 11.78 19.23
CA LYS A 407 10.81 11.47 19.82
C LYS A 407 11.96 12.26 19.15
N ILE A 408 11.81 12.59 17.88
CA ILE A 408 12.85 13.30 17.08
C ILE A 408 12.42 14.71 16.69
N LYS A 409 11.30 15.20 17.19
CA LYS A 409 10.72 16.52 16.85
C LYS A 409 11.72 17.66 17.02
N ARG A 410 12.48 17.68 18.11
CA ARG A 410 13.50 18.70 18.36
C ARG A 410 14.55 18.73 17.25
N GLN A 411 15.07 17.57 16.87
CA GLN A 411 16.05 17.43 15.79
C GLN A 411 15.50 17.94 14.44
N LEU A 412 14.23 17.62 14.12
CA LEU A 412 13.55 18.08 12.91
C LEU A 412 13.44 19.61 12.89
N VAL A 413 13.01 20.22 14.00
CA VAL A 413 12.93 21.69 14.15
C VAL A 413 14.31 22.33 14.00
N ASP A 414 15.36 21.78 14.64
CA ASP A 414 16.72 22.33 14.56
C ASP A 414 17.32 22.19 13.15
N ASN A 415 17.03 21.09 12.44
CA ASN A 415 17.45 20.93 11.06
C ASN A 415 16.72 21.90 10.12
N ASN A 416 15.43 22.17 10.36
CA ASN A 416 14.68 23.16 9.57
C ASN A 416 15.30 24.56 9.65
N LYS A 417 15.88 24.96 10.79
CA LYS A 417 16.59 26.24 10.94
C LYS A 417 17.77 26.41 9.99
N LYS A 418 18.42 25.30 9.59
CA LYS A 418 19.56 25.27 8.67
C LYS A 418 19.16 25.38 7.19
N ILE A 419 17.89 25.16 6.85
CA ILE A 419 17.39 25.20 5.47
C ILE A 419 17.22 26.66 5.03
N ARG A 420 17.68 26.95 3.81
CA ARG A 420 17.39 28.24 3.14
C ARG A 420 16.06 28.13 2.41
N TRP A 421 15.00 28.64 3.00
CA TRP A 421 13.66 28.66 2.42
C TRP A 421 13.47 29.82 1.43
N VAL A 422 12.81 29.52 0.32
CA VAL A 422 12.34 30.52 -0.65
C VAL A 422 10.87 30.24 -0.96
N PRO A 423 9.95 31.09 -0.53
CA PRO A 423 10.11 32.32 0.26
C PRO A 423 10.44 32.01 1.73
N GLY A 424 11.22 32.96 2.37
CA GLY A 424 11.77 32.75 3.72
C GLY A 424 10.73 32.58 4.84
N HIS A 425 9.53 33.16 4.70
CA HIS A 425 8.49 33.11 5.72
C HIS A 425 7.94 31.66 5.97
N LEU A 426 8.13 30.74 5.04
CA LEU A 426 7.72 29.34 5.21
C LEU A 426 8.50 28.63 6.32
N LYS A 427 9.74 29.06 6.58
CA LYS A 427 10.65 28.45 7.55
C LYS A 427 10.06 28.39 8.96
N GLU A 428 9.66 29.54 9.50
CA GLU A 428 9.06 29.65 10.84
C GLU A 428 7.54 29.64 10.80
N GLY A 429 6.95 30.01 9.65
CA GLY A 429 5.52 30.04 9.40
C GLY A 429 4.91 28.66 9.23
N ARG A 430 4.43 28.35 8.02
CA ARG A 430 3.66 27.13 7.76
C ARG A 430 4.42 25.84 8.10
N PHE A 431 5.64 25.68 7.59
CA PHE A 431 6.42 24.45 7.80
C PHE A 431 6.97 24.35 9.22
N GLY A 432 7.50 25.46 9.76
CA GLY A 432 8.01 25.48 11.13
C GLY A 432 6.94 25.21 12.19
N LYS A 433 5.75 25.80 12.03
CA LYS A 433 4.58 25.49 12.90
C LYS A 433 4.18 24.03 12.80
N TRP A 434 4.07 23.50 11.57
CA TRP A 434 3.74 22.09 11.35
C TRP A 434 4.72 21.14 12.04
N LEU A 435 6.04 21.40 11.99
CA LEU A 435 7.04 20.60 12.70
C LEU A 435 6.88 20.69 14.21
N LYS A 436 6.62 21.89 14.77
CA LYS A 436 6.42 22.08 16.22
C LYS A 436 5.19 21.32 16.74
N GLU A 437 4.15 21.23 15.93
CA GLU A 437 2.89 20.55 16.27
C GLU A 437 2.87 19.08 15.82
N ALA A 438 3.94 18.59 15.16
CA ALA A 438 4.00 17.24 14.62
C ALA A 438 3.69 16.19 15.70
N ARG A 439 2.80 15.28 15.37
CA ARG A 439 2.41 14.10 16.15
C ARG A 439 3.05 12.84 15.59
N ASP A 440 3.00 11.74 16.32
CA ASP A 440 3.39 10.43 15.79
C ASP A 440 2.59 10.14 14.52
N TRP A 441 3.27 9.65 13.50
CA TRP A 441 2.70 9.45 12.18
C TRP A 441 2.18 8.02 11.99
N ALA A 442 0.85 7.86 11.83
CA ALA A 442 0.24 6.60 11.45
C ALA A 442 0.60 6.26 9.99
N VAL A 443 1.35 5.18 9.77
CA VAL A 443 1.85 4.79 8.44
C VAL A 443 1.11 3.59 7.85
N SER A 444 0.38 2.81 8.65
CA SER A 444 -0.41 1.70 8.13
C SER A 444 -1.75 2.17 7.54
N ARG A 445 -2.11 1.54 6.42
CA ARG A 445 -3.41 1.72 5.78
C ARG A 445 -3.98 0.34 5.47
N ASN A 446 -5.25 0.16 5.75
CA ASN A 446 -5.93 -1.10 5.47
C ASN A 446 -6.47 -1.10 4.03
N ARG A 447 -5.55 -1.04 3.04
CA ARG A 447 -5.83 -0.95 1.61
C ARG A 447 -5.12 -2.05 0.84
N PHE A 448 -5.50 -2.27 -0.43
CA PHE A 448 -4.97 -3.34 -1.29
C PHE A 448 -3.89 -2.86 -2.26
N TRP A 449 -3.98 -1.59 -2.72
CA TRP A 449 -3.05 -1.01 -3.68
C TRP A 449 -2.06 -0.08 -2.97
N GLY A 450 -0.89 -0.60 -2.64
CA GLY A 450 0.17 0.11 -1.93
C GLY A 450 1.36 -0.77 -1.61
N ALA A 451 2.44 -0.17 -1.15
CA ALA A 451 3.57 -0.91 -0.62
C ALA A 451 3.17 -1.62 0.69
N ALA A 452 3.34 -2.94 0.75
CA ALA A 452 3.08 -3.70 1.96
C ALA A 452 4.05 -3.32 3.07
N ILE A 453 3.58 -3.32 4.33
CA ILE A 453 4.46 -3.10 5.50
C ILE A 453 5.26 -4.39 5.73
N PRO A 454 6.61 -4.33 5.77
CA PRO A 454 7.47 -5.51 5.81
C PRO A 454 7.62 -6.09 7.23
N ILE A 455 6.49 -6.41 7.87
CA ILE A 455 6.45 -6.98 9.22
C ILE A 455 5.78 -8.35 9.16
N TRP A 456 6.46 -9.35 9.70
CA TRP A 456 5.92 -10.69 9.93
C TRP A 456 5.76 -10.92 11.44
N GLN A 457 4.66 -11.53 11.84
CA GLN A 457 4.37 -11.85 13.22
C GLN A 457 4.31 -13.37 13.43
N CYS A 458 5.00 -13.87 14.45
CA CYS A 458 4.94 -15.29 14.81
C CYS A 458 3.58 -15.61 15.41
N GLU A 459 2.87 -16.56 14.82
CA GLU A 459 1.55 -17.01 15.27
C GLU A 459 1.58 -17.62 16.68
N LYS A 460 2.71 -18.23 17.10
CA LYS A 460 2.84 -18.91 18.40
C LYS A 460 3.31 -17.99 19.52
N CYS A 461 4.34 -17.18 19.29
CA CYS A 461 4.97 -16.40 20.36
C CYS A 461 4.84 -14.88 20.19
N GLY A 462 4.14 -14.40 19.15
CA GLY A 462 3.90 -12.99 18.90
C GLY A 462 5.13 -12.17 18.48
N ARG A 463 6.32 -12.82 18.36
CA ARG A 463 7.55 -12.11 17.94
C ARG A 463 7.36 -11.49 16.56
N LEU A 464 7.81 -10.25 16.43
CA LEU A 464 7.82 -9.51 15.17
C LEU A 464 9.19 -9.62 14.50
N GLU A 465 9.17 -9.73 13.18
CA GLU A 465 10.35 -9.66 12.31
C GLU A 465 10.11 -8.62 11.23
N VAL A 466 11.06 -7.72 11.04
CA VAL A 466 11.01 -6.67 10.02
C VAL A 466 12.08 -6.91 8.98
N VAL A 467 11.69 -6.93 7.72
CA VAL A 467 12.57 -7.19 6.57
C VAL A 467 12.86 -5.89 5.83
N GLY A 468 14.13 -5.62 5.54
CA GLY A 468 14.56 -4.37 4.91
C GLY A 468 14.80 -4.46 3.40
N GLY A 469 14.62 -5.64 2.78
CA GLY A 469 14.80 -5.82 1.34
C GLY A 469 14.66 -7.26 0.88
N LEU A 470 14.66 -7.46 -0.45
CA LEU A 470 14.43 -8.76 -1.10
C LEU A 470 15.52 -9.79 -0.78
N GLU A 471 16.77 -9.38 -0.66
CA GLU A 471 17.85 -10.31 -0.30
C GLU A 471 17.70 -10.85 1.14
N GLU A 472 17.27 -10.00 2.06
CA GLU A 472 16.96 -10.39 3.44
C GLU A 472 15.73 -11.30 3.47
N LEU A 473 14.71 -11.00 2.66
CA LEU A 473 13.51 -11.82 2.52
C LEU A 473 13.85 -13.23 2.04
N ASP A 474 14.60 -13.37 0.94
CA ASP A 474 15.03 -14.67 0.40
C ASP A 474 15.75 -15.54 1.45
N LYS A 475 16.63 -14.92 2.27
CA LYS A 475 17.38 -15.61 3.31
C LYS A 475 16.51 -16.09 4.49
N LYS A 476 15.44 -15.35 4.83
CA LYS A 476 14.57 -15.61 5.99
C LYS A 476 13.33 -16.41 5.65
N ALA A 477 12.92 -16.39 4.39
CA ALA A 477 11.71 -17.08 3.93
C ALA A 477 11.86 -18.60 4.04
N VAL A 478 10.76 -19.26 4.38
CA VAL A 478 10.70 -20.72 4.45
C VAL A 478 10.79 -21.30 3.04
N SER A 479 11.85 -22.03 2.77
CA SER A 479 12.09 -22.71 1.49
C SER A 479 11.32 -24.03 1.41
N SER A 480 10.97 -24.43 0.19
CA SER A 480 10.52 -25.81 -0.11
C SER A 480 11.57 -26.87 0.17
N GLY A 481 12.85 -26.48 0.20
CA GLY A 481 13.99 -27.38 0.29
C GLY A 481 14.31 -28.11 -1.02
N ASN A 482 13.58 -27.83 -2.10
CA ASN A 482 13.84 -28.45 -3.41
C ASN A 482 15.13 -27.94 -4.04
N LYS A 483 15.78 -28.81 -4.80
CA LYS A 483 16.94 -28.48 -5.64
C LYS A 483 16.59 -28.73 -7.10
N TYR A 484 16.85 -27.75 -7.93
CA TYR A 484 16.51 -27.81 -9.34
C TYR A 484 17.76 -27.97 -10.19
N PHE A 485 17.61 -28.76 -11.23
CA PHE A 485 18.61 -29.00 -12.27
C PHE A 485 17.94 -28.77 -13.60
N ILE A 486 18.57 -28.02 -14.48
CA ILE A 486 18.06 -27.73 -15.82
C ILE A 486 19.03 -28.36 -16.85
N VAL A 487 18.46 -29.00 -17.87
CA VAL A 487 19.20 -29.61 -18.99
C VAL A 487 18.61 -29.09 -20.30
N ARG A 488 19.48 -28.59 -21.17
CA ARG A 488 19.09 -28.34 -22.54
C ARG A 488 19.17 -29.64 -23.34
N HIS A 489 18.19 -29.90 -24.22
CA HIS A 489 18.21 -31.08 -25.08
C HIS A 489 19.57 -31.20 -25.82
N GLY A 490 19.99 -32.43 -26.12
CA GLY A 490 21.16 -32.72 -26.95
C GLY A 490 21.05 -32.08 -28.33
N LYS A 491 22.17 -31.96 -29.05
CA LYS A 491 22.16 -31.44 -30.41
C LYS A 491 21.15 -32.21 -31.25
N ALA A 492 20.20 -31.49 -31.87
CA ALA A 492 19.13 -32.05 -32.70
C ALA A 492 19.26 -31.62 -34.15
N VAL A 493 18.49 -32.25 -35.05
CA VAL A 493 18.47 -31.92 -36.49
C VAL A 493 18.28 -30.42 -36.74
N SER A 494 17.36 -29.78 -36.00
CA SER A 494 17.12 -28.34 -36.13
C SER A 494 18.33 -27.47 -35.77
N ASN A 495 19.18 -27.92 -34.84
CA ASN A 495 20.44 -27.23 -34.51
C ASN A 495 21.52 -27.49 -35.56
N HIS A 496 21.52 -28.63 -36.18
CA HIS A 496 22.48 -28.99 -37.24
C HIS A 496 22.14 -28.21 -38.53
N GLU A 497 20.88 -28.18 -38.93
CA GLU A 497 20.42 -27.56 -40.16
C GLU A 497 20.01 -26.08 -39.96
N GLN A 498 20.13 -25.52 -38.76
CA GLN A 498 19.89 -24.10 -38.41
C GLN A 498 18.48 -23.59 -38.75
N PHE A 499 17.43 -24.38 -38.45
CA PHE A 499 16.05 -23.97 -38.64
C PHE A 499 15.27 -23.95 -37.31
N MET A 500 14.18 -23.18 -37.24
CA MET A 500 13.30 -23.09 -36.11
C MET A 500 12.35 -24.28 -35.98
N SER A 501 12.17 -24.83 -34.80
CA SER A 501 11.21 -25.91 -34.54
C SER A 501 10.50 -25.71 -33.23
N CYS A 502 9.20 -25.56 -33.28
CA CYS A 502 8.30 -25.45 -32.15
C CYS A 502 7.04 -26.33 -32.33
N TRP A 503 6.08 -26.17 -31.48
CA TRP A 503 4.79 -26.87 -31.60
C TRP A 503 3.81 -26.10 -32.50
N PRO A 504 3.04 -26.75 -33.37
CA PRO A 504 3.15 -28.19 -33.70
C PRO A 504 4.48 -28.51 -34.41
N GLU A 505 5.05 -29.67 -34.11
CA GLU A 505 6.27 -30.09 -34.80
C GLU A 505 5.99 -30.30 -36.29
N SER A 506 6.94 -29.93 -37.11
CA SER A 506 6.82 -30.06 -38.58
C SER A 506 6.55 -31.52 -38.95
N THR A 507 5.53 -31.77 -39.80
CA THR A 507 5.22 -33.08 -40.36
C THR A 507 6.21 -33.49 -41.46
N THR A 508 7.03 -32.55 -41.95
CA THR A 508 7.96 -32.79 -43.08
C THR A 508 9.36 -33.17 -42.62
N LYS A 509 9.76 -32.86 -41.37
CA LYS A 509 11.04 -33.23 -40.76
C LYS A 509 10.87 -33.62 -39.32
N GLU A 510 11.28 -34.83 -38.94
CA GLU A 510 11.41 -35.24 -37.55
C GLU A 510 12.63 -34.59 -36.92
N VAL A 511 12.42 -33.83 -35.81
CA VAL A 511 13.47 -33.11 -35.10
C VAL A 511 14.01 -33.98 -33.96
N HIS A 512 14.67 -35.09 -34.31
CA HIS A 512 15.32 -36.00 -33.39
C HIS A 512 16.76 -35.54 -33.02
N LEU A 513 17.36 -36.20 -32.03
CA LEU A 513 18.74 -35.97 -31.64
C LEU A 513 19.66 -36.54 -32.73
N VAL A 514 20.70 -35.80 -33.11
CA VAL A 514 21.78 -36.33 -33.96
C VAL A 514 22.73 -37.20 -33.08
N PRO A 515 23.57 -38.11 -33.72
CA PRO A 515 24.45 -38.98 -32.96
C PRO A 515 25.39 -38.27 -31.97
N GLU A 516 25.86 -37.08 -32.35
CA GLU A 516 26.62 -36.19 -31.44
C GLU A 516 25.82 -35.77 -30.23
N GLY A 517 24.54 -35.40 -30.45
CA GLY A 517 23.62 -35.00 -29.37
C GLY A 517 23.31 -36.12 -28.40
N ILE A 518 23.18 -37.39 -28.89
CA ILE A 518 22.99 -38.57 -28.04
C ILE A 518 24.21 -38.71 -27.11
N LYS A 519 25.44 -38.68 -27.65
CA LYS A 519 26.67 -38.77 -26.86
C LYS A 519 26.80 -37.64 -25.82
N GLN A 520 26.39 -36.41 -26.17
CA GLN A 520 26.35 -35.29 -25.22
C GLN A 520 25.47 -35.62 -24.01
N VAL A 521 24.22 -36.08 -24.28
CA VAL A 521 23.23 -36.41 -23.26
C VAL A 521 23.68 -37.60 -22.38
N GLU A 522 24.23 -38.66 -22.97
CA GLU A 522 24.76 -39.80 -22.23
C GLU A 522 25.83 -39.37 -21.23
N LYS A 523 26.79 -38.53 -21.66
CA LYS A 523 27.79 -37.94 -20.77
C LYS A 523 27.17 -37.14 -19.63
N THR A 524 26.15 -36.38 -19.90
CA THR A 524 25.44 -35.60 -18.90
C THR A 524 24.62 -36.46 -17.95
N ALA A 525 23.99 -37.54 -18.45
CA ALA A 525 23.27 -38.51 -17.64
C ALA A 525 24.19 -39.17 -16.58
N GLN A 526 25.44 -39.52 -16.97
CA GLN A 526 26.39 -40.07 -16.00
C GLN A 526 26.79 -39.06 -14.91
N LYS A 527 26.93 -37.77 -15.26
CA LYS A 527 27.19 -36.72 -14.25
C LYS A 527 26.03 -36.55 -13.29
N LEU A 528 24.79 -36.62 -13.80
CA LEU A 528 23.56 -36.44 -12.99
C LEU A 528 23.32 -37.56 -11.98
N LYS A 529 23.93 -38.76 -12.11
CA LYS A 529 23.88 -39.81 -11.08
C LYS A 529 24.28 -39.33 -9.69
N LYS A 530 25.25 -38.43 -9.62
CA LYS A 530 25.74 -37.86 -8.36
C LYS A 530 24.73 -36.92 -7.68
N GLU A 531 23.79 -36.37 -8.42
CA GLU A 531 22.85 -35.37 -7.95
C GLU A 531 21.58 -35.97 -7.31
N LYS A 532 21.42 -37.32 -7.33
CA LYS A 532 20.29 -38.05 -6.70
C LYS A 532 18.95 -37.47 -7.09
N ILE A 533 18.65 -37.37 -8.38
CA ILE A 533 17.40 -36.83 -8.91
C ILE A 533 16.21 -37.69 -8.47
N ASP A 534 15.14 -37.05 -8.02
CA ASP A 534 13.88 -37.71 -7.64
C ASP A 534 12.83 -37.68 -8.78
N PHE A 535 12.80 -36.60 -9.54
CA PHE A 535 11.79 -36.39 -10.61
C PHE A 535 12.43 -35.82 -11.87
N VAL A 536 11.92 -36.23 -13.03
CA VAL A 536 12.31 -35.74 -14.35
C VAL A 536 11.09 -35.18 -15.06
N PHE A 537 11.09 -33.87 -15.33
CA PHE A 537 10.10 -33.20 -16.15
C PHE A 537 10.72 -32.78 -17.46
N ALA A 538 9.97 -32.89 -18.56
CA ALA A 538 10.47 -32.54 -19.89
C ALA A 538 9.40 -31.87 -20.75
N SER A 539 9.85 -31.01 -21.67
CA SER A 539 9.04 -30.61 -22.81
C SER A 539 8.63 -31.84 -23.63
N ASP A 540 7.46 -31.77 -24.24
CA ASP A 540 6.86 -32.87 -25.03
C ASP A 540 7.30 -32.86 -26.53
N LEU A 541 8.29 -32.03 -26.92
CA LEU A 541 8.89 -32.09 -28.23
C LEU A 541 9.87 -33.26 -28.36
N LEU A 542 10.00 -33.89 -29.56
CA LEU A 542 10.72 -35.14 -29.76
C LEU A 542 12.15 -35.11 -29.22
N ARG A 543 12.94 -34.06 -29.54
CA ARG A 543 14.33 -33.91 -29.08
C ARG A 543 14.47 -33.82 -27.57
N THR A 544 13.50 -33.25 -26.85
CA THR A 544 13.47 -33.21 -25.37
C THR A 544 13.00 -34.53 -24.79
N LYS A 545 12.02 -35.21 -25.39
CA LYS A 545 11.63 -36.57 -25.04
C LYS A 545 12.79 -37.54 -25.08
N GLN A 546 13.53 -37.57 -26.20
CA GLN A 546 14.72 -38.43 -26.36
C GLN A 546 15.80 -38.10 -25.32
N THR A 547 16.07 -36.80 -25.12
CA THR A 547 17.04 -36.37 -24.10
C THR A 547 16.62 -36.84 -22.68
N ALA A 548 15.36 -36.59 -22.31
CA ALA A 548 14.85 -36.97 -21.00
C ALA A 548 14.83 -38.48 -20.81
N GLN A 549 14.48 -39.25 -21.87
CA GLN A 549 14.46 -40.73 -21.80
C GLN A 549 15.86 -41.29 -21.59
N ILE A 550 16.88 -40.85 -22.33
CA ILE A 550 18.28 -41.28 -22.13
C ILE A 550 18.75 -41.03 -20.68
N ILE A 551 18.40 -39.85 -20.13
CA ILE A 551 18.72 -39.53 -18.74
C ILE A 551 17.94 -40.40 -17.75
N ALA A 552 16.64 -40.57 -17.98
CA ALA A 552 15.74 -41.32 -17.11
C ALA A 552 16.13 -42.81 -17.05
N ASP A 553 16.52 -43.39 -18.18
CA ASP A 553 16.97 -44.79 -18.23
C ASP A 553 18.25 -45.01 -17.35
N VAL A 554 19.19 -44.07 -17.43
CA VAL A 554 20.41 -44.08 -16.59
C VAL A 554 20.12 -43.90 -15.11
N LEU A 555 19.11 -43.07 -14.78
CA LEU A 555 18.70 -42.75 -13.41
C LEU A 555 17.63 -43.71 -12.86
N ARG A 556 17.03 -44.55 -13.71
CA ARG A 556 15.89 -45.44 -13.40
C ARG A 556 14.67 -44.70 -12.91
N LEU A 557 14.33 -43.61 -13.59
CA LEU A 557 13.19 -42.74 -13.27
C LEU A 557 12.17 -42.72 -14.42
N LYS A 558 10.97 -42.24 -14.13
CA LYS A 558 9.94 -41.95 -15.15
C LYS A 558 10.02 -40.44 -15.56
N VAL A 559 9.68 -40.17 -16.81
CA VAL A 559 9.59 -38.81 -17.33
C VAL A 559 8.16 -38.35 -17.33
N GLU A 560 7.91 -37.17 -16.76
CA GLU A 560 6.66 -36.42 -16.87
C GLU A 560 6.81 -35.32 -17.91
N HIS A 561 5.82 -35.19 -18.80
CA HIS A 561 5.85 -34.19 -19.87
C HIS A 561 4.94 -33.00 -19.55
N ASP A 562 5.43 -31.77 -19.79
CA ASP A 562 4.66 -30.55 -19.61
C ASP A 562 4.87 -29.58 -20.78
N ALA A 563 3.75 -29.17 -21.41
CA ALA A 563 3.78 -28.28 -22.57
C ALA A 563 4.32 -26.87 -22.25
N ARG A 564 4.26 -26.45 -20.98
CA ARG A 564 4.85 -25.16 -20.53
C ARG A 564 6.37 -25.12 -20.67
N LEU A 565 7.02 -26.27 -20.84
CA LEU A 565 8.47 -26.39 -21.07
C LEU A 565 8.89 -26.38 -22.55
N ARG A 566 7.93 -26.22 -23.50
CA ARG A 566 8.20 -26.15 -24.95
C ARG A 566 9.12 -25.00 -25.32
N GLU A 567 9.75 -25.11 -26.49
CA GLU A 567 10.52 -24.03 -27.14
C GLU A 567 9.61 -22.83 -27.48
N VAL A 568 10.22 -21.70 -27.82
CA VAL A 568 9.51 -20.52 -28.35
C VAL A 568 8.53 -20.95 -29.43
N ASN A 569 7.30 -20.49 -29.35
CA ASN A 569 6.36 -20.58 -30.47
C ASN A 569 6.77 -19.54 -31.51
N PHE A 570 7.34 -20.01 -32.62
CA PHE A 570 7.79 -19.14 -33.70
C PHE A 570 6.67 -18.72 -34.69
N GLY A 571 5.44 -19.19 -34.47
CA GLY A 571 4.29 -18.86 -35.35
C GLY A 571 4.55 -19.24 -36.78
N VAL A 572 4.29 -18.28 -37.71
CA VAL A 572 4.49 -18.45 -39.15
C VAL A 572 5.94 -18.73 -39.56
N LEU A 573 6.90 -18.53 -38.65
CA LEU A 573 8.32 -18.79 -38.94
C LEU A 573 8.75 -20.22 -38.57
N ASN A 574 7.86 -21.07 -38.05
CA ASN A 574 8.18 -22.45 -37.75
C ASN A 574 8.65 -23.20 -39.02
N GLY A 575 9.78 -23.92 -38.91
CA GLY A 575 10.41 -24.61 -40.03
C GLY A 575 11.33 -23.75 -40.92
N ARG A 576 11.39 -22.41 -40.74
CA ARG A 576 12.25 -21.50 -41.50
C ARG A 576 13.64 -21.35 -40.86
N PRO A 577 14.62 -20.78 -41.63
CA PRO A 577 15.97 -20.50 -41.12
C PRO A 577 15.95 -19.60 -39.89
N ILE A 578 16.81 -19.87 -38.89
CA ILE A 578 16.88 -19.12 -37.63
C ILE A 578 17.22 -17.64 -37.81
N GLU A 579 17.93 -17.31 -38.91
CA GLU A 579 18.31 -15.92 -39.22
C GLU A 579 17.11 -15.03 -39.52
N GLU A 580 16.00 -15.56 -40.04
CA GLU A 580 14.76 -14.82 -40.25
C GLU A 580 14.15 -14.36 -38.92
N TYR A 581 14.18 -15.23 -37.91
CA TYR A 581 13.72 -14.85 -36.57
C TYR A 581 14.63 -13.81 -35.89
N LYS A 582 15.95 -13.95 -36.05
CA LYS A 582 16.91 -12.99 -35.49
C LYS A 582 16.72 -11.59 -36.13
N ALA A 583 16.43 -11.53 -37.42
CA ALA A 583 16.25 -10.28 -38.17
C ALA A 583 15.02 -9.46 -37.72
N LEU A 584 14.05 -10.08 -37.03
CA LEU A 584 12.86 -9.38 -36.54
C LEU A 584 13.16 -8.40 -35.40
N PHE A 585 14.32 -8.53 -34.74
CA PHE A 585 14.62 -7.83 -33.51
C PHE A 585 15.94 -7.09 -33.58
N ALA A 586 15.96 -5.84 -33.09
CA ALA A 586 17.20 -5.07 -32.95
C ALA A 586 18.10 -5.63 -31.83
N GLY A 587 17.55 -6.39 -30.88
CA GLY A 587 18.28 -7.00 -29.78
C GLY A 587 17.44 -7.94 -28.93
N ARG A 588 18.09 -8.66 -28.00
CA ARG A 588 17.42 -9.66 -27.13
C ARG A 588 16.30 -9.07 -26.26
N LEU A 589 16.45 -7.82 -25.83
CA LEU A 589 15.44 -7.18 -24.97
C LEU A 589 14.11 -6.97 -25.71
N GLU A 590 14.17 -6.65 -27.00
CA GLU A 590 12.96 -6.44 -27.83
C GLU A 590 12.09 -7.71 -27.91
N LYS A 591 12.70 -8.89 -27.81
CA LYS A 591 11.98 -10.18 -27.81
C LYS A 591 11.02 -10.36 -26.63
N PHE A 592 11.19 -9.62 -25.54
CA PHE A 592 10.26 -9.67 -24.40
C PHE A 592 8.94 -8.91 -24.67
N GLY A 593 8.94 -7.95 -25.58
CA GLY A 593 7.75 -7.16 -25.93
C GLY A 593 7.17 -7.43 -27.32
N LYS A 594 7.93 -8.14 -28.20
CA LYS A 594 7.52 -8.37 -29.58
C LYS A 594 7.54 -9.87 -29.89
N ALA A 595 6.46 -10.36 -30.47
CA ALA A 595 6.32 -11.72 -30.95
C ALA A 595 6.35 -11.80 -32.47
N PRO A 596 6.77 -12.92 -33.10
CA PRO A 596 6.47 -13.19 -34.49
C PRO A 596 4.96 -13.41 -34.68
N GLU A 597 4.48 -13.24 -35.89
CA GLU A 597 3.07 -13.45 -36.23
C GLU A 597 2.61 -14.87 -35.86
N GLY A 598 1.54 -14.99 -35.10
CA GLY A 598 1.01 -16.26 -34.62
C GLY A 598 1.91 -16.96 -33.56
N GLY A 599 2.96 -16.28 -33.10
CA GLY A 599 3.91 -16.81 -32.13
C GLY A 599 3.80 -16.19 -30.74
N GLU A 600 4.81 -16.45 -29.89
CA GLU A 600 4.92 -15.89 -28.53
C GLU A 600 6.17 -15.03 -28.35
N ASN A 601 6.13 -14.07 -27.45
CA ASN A 601 7.28 -13.29 -26.99
C ASN A 601 7.94 -13.92 -25.75
N HIS A 602 9.11 -13.42 -25.36
CA HIS A 602 9.84 -13.96 -24.21
C HIS A 602 9.14 -13.70 -22.85
N SER A 603 8.24 -12.71 -22.74
CA SER A 603 7.43 -12.54 -21.52
C SER A 603 6.35 -13.63 -21.40
N ASP A 604 5.78 -14.10 -22.52
CA ASP A 604 4.86 -15.24 -22.52
C ASP A 604 5.58 -16.52 -22.07
N ILE A 605 6.80 -16.74 -22.58
CA ILE A 605 7.66 -17.86 -22.14
C ILE A 605 7.94 -17.76 -20.65
N LYS A 606 8.40 -16.60 -20.18
CA LYS A 606 8.68 -16.35 -18.75
C LYS A 606 7.48 -16.72 -17.88
N LYS A 607 6.29 -16.28 -18.27
CA LYS A 607 5.06 -16.60 -17.54
C LYS A 607 4.83 -18.11 -17.44
N ARG A 608 4.77 -18.83 -18.58
CA ARG A 608 4.43 -20.28 -18.56
C ARG A 608 5.45 -21.15 -17.83
N ILE A 609 6.77 -20.84 -17.98
CA ILE A 609 7.81 -21.63 -17.31
C ILE A 609 7.92 -21.33 -15.83
N MET A 610 7.66 -20.09 -15.39
CA MET A 610 7.61 -19.75 -13.97
C MET A 610 6.35 -20.33 -13.31
N GLU A 611 5.20 -20.31 -13.97
CA GLU A 611 4.00 -20.98 -13.53
C GLU A 611 4.27 -22.48 -13.26
N PHE A 612 4.91 -23.17 -14.21
CA PHE A 612 5.34 -24.55 -14.02
C PHE A 612 6.27 -24.71 -12.81
N LEU A 613 7.34 -23.90 -12.71
CA LEU A 613 8.33 -24.02 -11.62
C LEU A 613 7.70 -23.79 -10.25
N LEU A 614 6.86 -22.77 -10.10
CA LEU A 614 6.21 -22.43 -8.83
C LEU A 614 5.17 -23.49 -8.42
N GLU A 615 4.43 -24.07 -9.39
CA GLU A 615 3.53 -25.20 -9.13
C GLU A 615 4.27 -26.41 -8.60
N ILE A 616 5.35 -26.81 -9.26
CA ILE A 616 6.18 -27.94 -8.84
C ILE A 616 6.84 -27.68 -7.48
N ASP A 617 7.26 -26.44 -7.21
CA ASP A 617 7.83 -26.07 -5.91
C ASP A 617 6.81 -26.18 -4.76
N LYS A 618 5.56 -25.83 -5.01
CA LYS A 618 4.44 -26.01 -4.05
C LYS A 618 4.15 -27.49 -3.81
N LYS A 619 4.15 -28.31 -4.90
CA LYS A 619 3.77 -29.73 -4.87
C LYS A 619 4.81 -30.62 -4.18
N HIS A 620 6.08 -30.33 -4.32
CA HIS A 620 7.18 -31.15 -3.80
C HIS A 620 7.96 -30.45 -2.69
N LYS A 621 8.53 -31.24 -1.77
CA LYS A 621 9.37 -30.73 -0.66
C LYS A 621 10.62 -31.60 -0.50
N ASN A 622 11.79 -30.96 -0.34
CA ASN A 622 13.09 -31.59 -0.16
C ASN A 622 13.45 -32.60 -1.29
N LYS A 623 13.10 -32.22 -2.55
CA LYS A 623 13.32 -33.07 -3.74
C LYS A 623 14.37 -32.48 -4.67
N ASN A 624 15.07 -33.35 -5.37
CA ASN A 624 15.99 -33.03 -6.45
C ASN A 624 15.24 -33.20 -7.77
N ILE A 625 14.96 -32.14 -8.49
CA ILE A 625 14.06 -32.08 -9.64
C ILE A 625 14.84 -31.68 -10.88
N LEU A 626 14.78 -32.53 -11.92
CA LEU A 626 15.38 -32.27 -13.21
C LEU A 626 14.34 -31.74 -14.20
N ILE A 627 14.69 -30.68 -14.91
CA ILE A 627 13.87 -30.04 -15.96
C ILE A 627 14.63 -30.09 -17.28
N VAL A 628 14.08 -30.78 -18.27
CA VAL A 628 14.63 -30.89 -19.63
C VAL A 628 13.84 -30.02 -20.58
N SER A 629 14.49 -29.02 -21.19
CA SER A 629 13.81 -28.05 -22.05
C SER A 629 14.78 -27.54 -23.15
N HIS A 630 14.56 -26.32 -23.63
CA HIS A 630 15.18 -25.72 -24.79
C HIS A 630 16.02 -24.48 -24.45
N GLY A 631 16.68 -23.89 -25.45
CA GLY A 631 17.61 -22.79 -25.25
C GLY A 631 16.96 -21.57 -24.60
N ASP A 632 15.98 -20.95 -25.28
CA ASP A 632 15.37 -19.72 -24.80
C ASP A 632 14.57 -19.91 -23.50
N PRO A 633 13.71 -20.93 -23.33
CA PRO A 633 13.04 -21.15 -22.06
C PRO A 633 13.98 -21.31 -20.87
N LEU A 634 15.09 -22.03 -21.00
CA LEU A 634 15.98 -22.33 -19.88
C LEU A 634 16.79 -21.11 -19.40
N TRP A 635 17.29 -20.28 -20.32
CA TRP A 635 18.01 -19.09 -19.87
C TRP A 635 17.05 -18.05 -19.25
N ILE A 636 15.83 -17.93 -19.79
CA ILE A 636 14.78 -17.09 -19.19
C ILE A 636 14.43 -17.63 -17.80
N LEU A 637 14.21 -18.94 -17.65
CA LEU A 637 13.93 -19.58 -16.36
C LEU A 637 15.05 -19.34 -15.35
N ALA A 638 16.31 -19.48 -15.78
CA ALA A 638 17.48 -19.32 -14.91
C ALA A 638 17.60 -17.89 -14.34
N GLY A 639 17.20 -16.88 -15.10
CA GLY A 639 17.16 -15.50 -14.63
C GLY A 639 15.91 -15.21 -13.80
N ALA A 640 14.73 -15.60 -14.29
CA ALA A 640 13.45 -15.35 -13.63
C ALA A 640 13.37 -16.00 -12.23
N ALA A 641 13.83 -17.24 -12.09
CA ALA A 641 13.89 -17.94 -10.80
C ALA A 641 14.74 -17.21 -9.74
N GLN A 642 15.66 -16.36 -10.15
CA GLN A 642 16.47 -15.51 -9.28
C GLN A 642 15.85 -14.12 -9.05
N GLY A 643 14.67 -13.87 -9.58
CA GLY A 643 13.97 -12.59 -9.44
C GLY A 643 14.50 -11.49 -10.35
N MET A 644 15.24 -11.82 -11.41
CA MET A 644 15.77 -10.84 -12.36
C MET A 644 14.67 -10.26 -13.24
N ASN A 645 14.72 -8.96 -13.49
CA ASN A 645 13.90 -8.30 -14.50
C ASN A 645 14.43 -8.62 -15.94
N ASN A 646 13.72 -8.18 -16.96
CA ASN A 646 14.05 -8.55 -18.35
C ASN A 646 15.41 -7.99 -18.80
N GLU A 647 15.79 -6.77 -18.39
CA GLU A 647 17.09 -6.16 -18.65
C GLU A 647 18.23 -6.96 -18.00
N GLU A 648 18.04 -7.38 -16.75
CA GLU A 648 19.00 -8.18 -16.01
C GLU A 648 19.17 -9.58 -16.60
N ILE A 649 18.06 -10.22 -17.01
CA ILE A 649 18.08 -11.51 -17.70
C ILE A 649 18.93 -11.40 -18.97
N VAL A 650 18.71 -10.36 -19.79
CA VAL A 650 19.47 -10.11 -21.01
C VAL A 650 20.94 -9.80 -20.72
N ALA A 651 21.20 -8.94 -19.73
CA ALA A 651 22.58 -8.58 -19.34
C ALA A 651 23.41 -9.78 -18.84
N ASN A 652 22.75 -10.79 -18.28
CA ASN A 652 23.40 -12.00 -17.78
C ASN A 652 23.36 -13.18 -18.75
N TYR A 653 22.90 -12.97 -20.01
CA TYR A 653 22.72 -14.04 -20.98
C TYR A 653 23.92 -15.00 -21.08
N GLU A 654 25.13 -14.51 -21.29
CA GLU A 654 26.34 -15.34 -21.44
C GLU A 654 26.66 -16.20 -20.20
N LYS A 655 26.23 -15.76 -19.03
CA LYS A 655 26.45 -16.48 -17.75
C LYS A 655 25.43 -17.58 -17.49
N ILE A 656 24.21 -17.41 -18.01
CA ILE A 656 23.06 -18.27 -17.67
C ILE A 656 22.60 -19.16 -18.80
N TYR A 657 23.03 -18.90 -20.05
CA TYR A 657 22.72 -19.72 -21.23
C TYR A 657 23.39 -21.09 -21.15
N LEU A 658 22.73 -22.13 -21.66
CA LEU A 658 23.19 -23.52 -21.68
C LEU A 658 23.48 -23.98 -23.11
N ALA A 659 24.61 -24.63 -23.33
CA ALA A 659 24.86 -25.32 -24.58
C ALA A 659 24.03 -26.63 -24.69
N ASN A 660 23.94 -27.19 -25.91
CA ASN A 660 23.20 -28.44 -26.13
C ASN A 660 23.78 -29.58 -25.29
N GLY A 661 22.93 -30.34 -24.62
CA GLY A 661 23.28 -31.44 -23.75
C GLY A 661 23.91 -31.07 -22.41
N ASP A 662 24.15 -29.79 -22.13
CA ASP A 662 24.69 -29.35 -20.85
C ASP A 662 23.60 -29.23 -19.77
N TYR A 663 24.04 -29.33 -18.50
CA TYR A 663 23.17 -29.12 -17.35
C TYR A 663 23.76 -28.10 -16.38
N LYS A 664 22.84 -27.50 -15.59
CA LYS A 664 23.19 -26.53 -14.54
C LYS A 664 22.23 -26.63 -13.35
N LYS A 665 22.75 -26.35 -12.14
CA LYS A 665 21.88 -26.16 -10.96
C LYS A 665 21.16 -24.86 -11.10
N LEU A 666 19.85 -24.89 -10.88
CA LEU A 666 18.99 -23.71 -10.84
C LEU A 666 18.69 -23.36 -9.39
N LYS A 667 18.91 -22.10 -9.02
CA LYS A 667 18.50 -21.57 -7.72
C LYS A 667 17.15 -20.85 -7.89
N LEU A 668 16.11 -21.38 -7.25
CA LEU A 668 14.86 -20.65 -7.05
C LEU A 668 14.99 -19.84 -5.76
N LYS A 669 14.84 -18.52 -5.85
CA LYS A 669 14.77 -17.65 -4.68
C LYS A 669 13.37 -17.68 -4.07
N ASN A 670 13.29 -17.53 -2.75
CA ASN A 670 12.03 -17.49 -2.01
C ASN A 670 11.48 -16.05 -2.03
N LEU A 671 11.02 -15.60 -3.20
CA LEU A 671 10.52 -14.24 -3.44
C LEU A 671 9.02 -14.26 -3.79
N PRO A 672 8.31 -13.14 -3.60
CA PRO A 672 6.91 -13.03 -3.97
C PRO A 672 6.77 -12.89 -5.50
N PHE A 673 6.60 -14.01 -6.19
CA PHE A 673 6.38 -14.03 -7.63
C PHE A 673 4.91 -13.82 -7.97
N SER A 674 4.66 -12.94 -8.95
CA SER A 674 3.35 -12.75 -9.57
C SER A 674 3.02 -13.93 -10.51
N GLU A 675 1.77 -13.94 -10.99
CA GLU A 675 1.32 -14.92 -12.01
C GLU A 675 2.10 -14.81 -13.33
N SER A 676 2.75 -13.68 -13.61
CA SER A 676 3.64 -13.48 -14.77
C SER A 676 5.08 -13.96 -14.52
N GLY A 677 5.38 -14.49 -13.33
CA GLY A 677 6.73 -14.92 -12.97
C GLY A 677 7.70 -13.78 -12.66
N GLU A 678 7.18 -12.60 -12.37
CA GLU A 678 7.96 -11.45 -11.93
C GLU A 678 7.85 -11.28 -10.42
N VAL A 679 8.90 -10.75 -9.80
CA VAL A 679 8.81 -10.33 -8.39
C VAL A 679 7.81 -9.19 -8.29
N ASP A 680 6.89 -9.28 -7.33
CA ASP A 680 5.92 -8.24 -7.07
C ASP A 680 5.75 -8.04 -5.55
N LEU A 681 6.11 -6.86 -5.06
CA LEU A 681 6.01 -6.48 -3.65
C LEU A 681 4.62 -5.96 -3.27
N HIS A 682 3.63 -6.11 -4.14
CA HIS A 682 2.24 -5.86 -3.78
C HIS A 682 1.63 -7.08 -3.10
N ARG A 683 0.78 -6.81 -2.12
CA ARG A 683 -0.17 -7.81 -1.69
C ARG A 683 -1.01 -8.29 -2.90
N PRO A 684 -1.40 -9.52 -3.07
CA PRO A 684 -1.35 -10.68 -2.17
C PRO A 684 -0.09 -11.56 -2.34
N TYR A 685 0.82 -11.24 -3.23
CA TYR A 685 1.99 -12.09 -3.50
C TYR A 685 2.92 -12.22 -2.28
N ILE A 686 2.99 -11.15 -1.46
CA ILE A 686 3.78 -11.16 -0.21
C ILE A 686 3.09 -11.98 0.88
N ASP A 687 1.77 -12.01 0.92
CA ASP A 687 1.00 -12.70 1.98
C ASP A 687 1.29 -14.21 2.00
N GLU A 688 1.74 -14.79 0.88
CA GLU A 688 2.14 -16.20 0.78
C GLU A 688 3.54 -16.48 1.34
N ILE A 689 4.40 -15.47 1.47
CA ILE A 689 5.78 -15.65 1.97
C ILE A 689 5.77 -15.78 3.48
N LYS A 690 6.14 -16.96 3.98
CA LYS A 690 6.25 -17.24 5.40
C LYS A 690 7.71 -17.20 5.85
N LEU A 691 7.97 -16.64 7.04
CA LEU A 691 9.28 -16.69 7.66
C LEU A 691 9.33 -17.76 8.75
N ALA A 692 10.54 -18.22 9.09
CA ALA A 692 10.75 -19.08 10.25
C ALA A 692 11.08 -18.23 11.49
N CYS A 693 10.33 -18.40 12.57
CA CYS A 693 10.58 -17.68 13.81
C CYS A 693 11.89 -18.17 14.47
N GLN A 694 12.85 -17.29 14.60
CA GLN A 694 14.16 -17.62 15.21
C GLN A 694 14.06 -18.01 16.70
N LYS A 695 12.95 -17.67 17.40
CA LYS A 695 12.77 -17.99 18.82
C LYS A 695 12.14 -19.36 19.05
N CYS A 696 11.19 -19.78 18.23
CA CYS A 696 10.40 -21.00 18.49
C CYS A 696 10.25 -21.92 17.27
N GLY A 697 10.88 -21.60 16.13
CA GLY A 697 10.80 -22.38 14.89
C GLY A 697 9.45 -22.36 14.17
N SER A 698 8.41 -21.72 14.76
CA SER A 698 7.10 -21.66 14.16
C SER A 698 7.04 -20.70 12.97
N ARG A 699 6.00 -20.84 12.14
CA ARG A 699 5.79 -19.93 11.00
C ARG A 699 5.43 -18.52 11.47
N MET A 700 5.86 -17.54 10.69
CA MET A 700 5.50 -16.13 10.81
C MET A 700 4.77 -15.69 9.55
N SER A 701 3.67 -15.01 9.69
CA SER A 701 2.86 -14.43 8.62
C SER A 701 2.70 -12.92 8.78
#